data_f877a22a7ee1211cc6f2f36ee42dfac4
#
_entry.id   f877a22a7ee1211cc6f2f36ee42dfac4
#
_cell.length_a   1.000
_cell.length_b   1.000
_cell.length_c   1.000
_cell.angle_alpha   90.00
_cell.angle_beta   90.00
_cell.angle_gamma   90.00
#
_symmetry.space_group_name_H-M   'P 1'
#
loop_
_entity.id
_entity.type
_entity.pdbx_description
1 polymer ?
#
loop_
_entity_poly.entity_id
_entity_poly.type
_entity_poly.pdbx_seq_one_letter_code
_entity_poly.pdbx_strand_id
1 'polypeptide(L)'
;MKQSLSPSLDRRTFLATTGVALGGLLAAALPPFPIQAVAGGATVPPRPAQRWFERAWRRAVIDMHIPDWDPKFLSEFDADRYVEALVCSRAQSIVCYAQSHVGLFNYPTKVGQQHGGLKGRDIVAEMIERCHRRGIAVVLYVSVIHDRWASDQHPDWRIVHPNGGNFGQGSRHGFVCPNSPYREYVRAWTRELAERYDCEGVRFDMTFWTCVCYCPHCQRRWRDEVGGELPRVVDWTDERWVQFQRKREEWLGEFAAICTGTVKACRPQATVEHQASTYPGSWNNGASWPLIAQNDFLQGDFYGDALQGSFVRKLLEDLTPNRPFGYETSFSVSLQDHTARKSEALLEAKASAAIADAAAFISIDAIDPIGTVNPHVHERMGRVFDRLKPYYAELGGERVADIGLFYSLDSRFDMRSNGKSVLEVDNGADTHTHSTMQAARALIANHLPWRVITRKSLNRLGALKTLVLSNVHHMDEAEIAAIRAWVGAGGNLYASGATSLVKQNGQRQPDFLLSDLFGVSLVKADWADWEHYLVPTVAGREILSGWDANYPAYIRGPGMDVRLRANATVLATRTLPWPAPDARSFASIHSNPPWFATDSPEVVLSRYGQGRVVYCASLLEEVETLPDSFIRLLRQLNDRFTFEVTTHPAVEATLFHQPDRRRYVFSLVNFQKDLPNVPLEDIPLTLRIPGRIRRIELLPTGRRLSFRQSASGVGFVIPRLETLARIAVKMA
;
A
#
# COMPACT_ATOMS: atom_id res chain seq x y z
N MET A 1 -36.00 32.82 1.12
CA MET A 1 -34.53 32.78 1.11
C MET A 1 -34.10 31.40 1.58
N LYS A 2 -33.82 30.49 0.66
CA LYS A 2 -33.25 29.17 0.94
C LYS A 2 -31.84 29.18 0.35
N GLN A 3 -30.83 29.23 1.19
CA GLN A 3 -29.47 28.97 0.79
C GLN A 3 -29.29 27.45 0.73
N SER A 4 -29.00 26.91 -0.44
CA SER A 4 -28.59 25.54 -0.66
C SER A 4 -27.14 25.40 -0.24
N LEU A 5 -26.90 24.64 0.82
CA LEU A 5 -25.58 24.11 1.15
C LEU A 5 -25.25 23.01 0.16
N SER A 6 -24.21 23.17 -0.62
CA SER A 6 -23.63 22.11 -1.44
C SER A 6 -22.95 21.08 -0.52
N PRO A 7 -23.11 19.78 -0.79
CA PRO A 7 -22.45 18.74 0.01
C PRO A 7 -20.94 18.74 -0.25
N SER A 8 -20.16 18.73 0.81
CA SER A 8 -18.71 18.48 0.78
C SER A 8 -18.44 17.09 0.25
N LEU A 9 -17.79 17.00 -0.89
CA LEU A 9 -17.31 15.73 -1.46
C LEU A 9 -16.26 15.10 -0.53
N ASP A 10 -16.59 13.94 0.01
CA ASP A 10 -15.68 13.11 0.82
C ASP A 10 -14.47 12.65 -0.02
N ARG A 11 -13.29 12.59 0.59
CA ARG A 11 -12.03 12.15 -0.04
C ARG A 11 -12.05 10.73 -0.63
N ARG A 12 -12.98 9.90 -0.19
CA ARG A 12 -13.22 8.58 -0.77
C ARG A 12 -13.67 8.67 -2.22
N THR A 13 -14.41 9.71 -2.56
CA THR A 13 -14.95 9.97 -3.90
C THR A 13 -13.88 10.44 -4.89
N PHE A 14 -12.80 11.08 -4.44
CA PHE A 14 -11.76 11.58 -5.35
C PHE A 14 -10.88 10.46 -5.94
N LEU A 15 -10.64 9.37 -5.21
CA LEU A 15 -9.98 8.17 -5.75
C LEU A 15 -10.98 7.26 -6.49
N ALA A 16 -12.29 7.38 -6.19
CA ALA A 16 -13.34 6.60 -6.80
C ALA A 16 -13.90 7.19 -8.12
N THR A 17 -13.76 8.50 -8.36
CA THR A 17 -14.33 9.16 -9.54
C THR A 17 -13.46 9.17 -10.79
N THR A 18 -12.33 8.45 -10.79
CA THR A 18 -11.44 8.34 -11.95
C THR A 18 -11.47 6.97 -12.61
N GLY A 19 -12.61 6.41 -12.83
CA GLY A 19 -12.69 5.16 -13.55
C GLY A 19 -13.99 4.94 -14.27
N VAL A 20 -13.95 4.83 -15.57
CA VAL A 20 -14.91 4.11 -16.39
C VAL A 20 -14.28 3.85 -17.74
N ALA A 21 -14.10 2.72 -18.14
CA ALA A 21 -14.53 1.62 -18.95
C ALA A 21 -13.80 1.24 -20.24
N LEU A 22 -13.69 -0.03 -20.50
CA LEU A 22 -13.88 -0.99 -21.60
C LEU A 22 -12.65 -1.63 -22.26
N GLY A 23 -12.72 -2.70 -22.72
CA GLY A 23 -12.92 -4.02 -23.12
C GLY A 23 -12.10 -4.62 -24.24
N GLY A 24 -11.73 -5.78 -24.34
CA GLY A 24 -11.57 -7.02 -25.04
C GLY A 24 -10.45 -7.38 -26.01
N LEU A 25 -9.92 -8.47 -26.01
CA LEU A 25 -9.73 -9.73 -26.77
C LEU A 25 -8.30 -10.12 -27.21
N LEU A 26 -7.92 -11.25 -27.06
CA LEU A 26 -7.49 -12.60 -27.40
C LEU A 26 -5.99 -12.89 -27.53
N ALA A 27 -5.69 -14.12 -27.22
CA ALA A 27 -4.50 -14.81 -26.81
C ALA A 27 -3.58 -15.35 -27.91
N ALA A 28 -2.31 -15.52 -27.58
CA ALA A 28 -1.50 -16.69 -27.91
C ALA A 28 -0.38 -16.81 -26.88
N ALA A 29 -0.19 -18.01 -26.36
CA ALA A 29 0.78 -18.33 -25.32
C ALA A 29 2.21 -18.18 -25.82
N LEU A 30 3.03 -17.46 -25.07
CA LEU A 30 4.49 -17.52 -25.13
C LEU A 30 5.02 -18.02 -23.79
N PRO A 31 6.13 -18.77 -23.79
CA PRO A 31 6.68 -19.39 -22.58
C PRO A 31 7.23 -18.34 -21.61
N PRO A 32 7.37 -18.70 -20.32
CA PRO A 32 7.91 -17.79 -19.31
C PRO A 32 9.35 -17.44 -19.63
N PHE A 33 9.67 -16.13 -19.67
CA PHE A 33 11.01 -15.65 -19.78
C PHE A 33 11.81 -16.02 -18.53
N PRO A 34 12.99 -16.66 -18.67
CA PRO A 34 13.88 -16.87 -17.55
C PRO A 34 14.45 -15.51 -17.11
N ILE A 35 14.35 -15.22 -15.83
CA ILE A 35 15.14 -14.16 -15.19
C ILE A 35 16.61 -14.60 -15.29
N GLN A 36 17.31 -14.17 -16.30
CA GLN A 36 18.77 -14.32 -16.36
C GLN A 36 19.39 -13.42 -15.31
N ALA A 37 19.92 -14.03 -14.27
CA ALA A 37 20.90 -13.39 -13.40
C ALA A 37 22.08 -12.95 -14.27
N VAL A 38 22.32 -11.65 -14.36
CA VAL A 38 23.53 -11.10 -14.99
C VAL A 38 24.71 -11.51 -14.11
N ALA A 39 25.52 -12.43 -14.62
CA ALA A 39 26.72 -12.89 -13.97
C ALA A 39 27.77 -11.77 -13.87
N GLY A 40 28.49 -11.79 -12.76
CA GLY A 40 29.42 -10.81 -12.28
C GLY A 40 30.44 -10.26 -13.27
N GLY A 41 30.41 -8.93 -13.41
CA GLY A 41 31.56 -8.11 -13.74
C GLY A 41 32.15 -7.55 -12.44
N ALA A 42 33.48 -7.45 -12.37
CA ALA A 42 34.24 -7.02 -11.21
C ALA A 42 33.66 -5.70 -10.62
N THR A 43 33.16 -5.76 -9.40
CA THR A 43 32.53 -4.65 -8.70
C THR A 43 33.59 -3.66 -8.24
N VAL A 44 33.68 -2.52 -8.90
CA VAL A 44 34.26 -1.30 -8.31
C VAL A 44 33.36 -0.93 -7.12
N PRO A 45 33.92 -0.68 -5.90
CA PRO A 45 33.09 -0.34 -4.75
C PRO A 45 32.30 0.94 -5.05
N PRO A 46 30.99 0.97 -4.79
CA PRO A 46 30.14 2.11 -5.11
C PRO A 46 30.60 3.35 -4.34
N ARG A 47 30.69 4.49 -5.05
CA ARG A 47 30.94 5.79 -4.40
C ARG A 47 29.85 6.09 -3.36
N PRO A 48 30.17 6.83 -2.26
CA PRO A 48 29.17 7.13 -1.21
C PRO A 48 27.88 7.83 -1.69
N ALA A 49 27.92 8.47 -2.85
CA ALA A 49 26.77 9.13 -3.48
C ALA A 49 25.69 8.17 -4.00
N GLN A 50 26.02 6.93 -4.35
CA GLN A 50 25.07 5.96 -4.94
C GLN A 50 23.98 5.48 -3.99
N ARG A 51 24.17 5.60 -2.68
CA ARG A 51 23.26 5.09 -1.66
C ARG A 51 22.81 6.21 -0.70
N TRP A 52 22.62 7.42 -1.21
CA TRP A 52 22.18 8.57 -0.44
C TRP A 52 20.91 8.27 0.38
N PHE A 53 19.96 7.51 -0.20
CA PHE A 53 18.66 7.18 0.39
C PHE A 53 18.79 6.33 1.66
N GLU A 54 19.88 5.59 1.86
CA GLU A 54 20.12 4.81 3.08
C GLU A 54 20.42 5.67 4.29
N ARG A 55 20.86 6.92 4.09
CA ARG A 55 21.23 7.87 5.15
C ARG A 55 20.23 9.00 5.29
N ALA A 56 19.44 9.28 4.26
CA ALA A 56 18.42 10.33 4.23
C ALA A 56 17.09 9.84 4.79
N TRP A 57 16.98 9.79 6.10
CA TRP A 57 15.75 9.40 6.81
C TRP A 57 14.70 10.50 6.87
N ARG A 58 15.13 11.78 6.77
CA ARG A 58 14.31 12.99 6.81
C ARG A 58 14.33 13.61 5.43
N ARG A 59 13.24 13.47 4.71
CA ARG A 59 13.12 13.91 3.32
C ARG A 59 12.04 14.98 3.21
N ALA A 60 12.13 15.81 2.19
CA ALA A 60 11.14 16.83 1.90
C ALA A 60 10.71 16.80 0.42
N VAL A 61 9.47 17.21 0.20
CA VAL A 61 8.92 17.58 -1.10
C VAL A 61 8.30 18.96 -0.91
N ILE A 62 8.50 19.88 -1.84
CA ILE A 62 7.73 21.13 -1.91
C ILE A 62 7.07 21.15 -3.28
N ASP A 63 5.76 20.89 -3.30
CA ASP A 63 4.97 20.81 -4.52
C ASP A 63 5.01 22.13 -5.30
N MET A 64 5.30 22.03 -6.59
CA MET A 64 5.41 23.19 -7.48
C MET A 64 4.61 22.93 -8.77
N HIS A 65 3.30 22.72 -8.64
CA HIS A 65 2.38 22.56 -9.76
C HIS A 65 1.83 23.92 -10.22
N ILE A 66 2.71 24.86 -10.54
CA ILE A 66 2.37 26.26 -10.85
C ILE A 66 2.24 26.42 -12.37
N PRO A 67 1.06 26.88 -12.86
CA PRO A 67 0.90 27.27 -14.28
C PRO A 67 1.56 28.63 -14.55
N ASP A 68 1.56 29.09 -15.80
CA ASP A 68 2.22 30.34 -16.20
C ASP A 68 1.29 31.38 -16.87
N TRP A 69 -0.02 31.27 -16.65
CA TRP A 69 -1.01 32.22 -17.20
C TRP A 69 -0.97 33.61 -16.52
N ASP A 70 -0.36 33.72 -15.32
CA ASP A 70 -0.11 35.00 -14.65
C ASP A 70 1.40 35.26 -14.60
N PRO A 71 1.88 36.42 -15.07
CA PRO A 71 3.32 36.76 -15.09
C PRO A 71 3.95 36.91 -13.69
N LYS A 72 3.16 36.93 -12.62
CA LYS A 72 3.63 36.94 -11.24
C LYS A 72 4.03 35.54 -10.75
N PHE A 73 3.56 34.48 -11.42
CA PHE A 73 3.86 33.11 -10.97
C PHE A 73 5.35 32.82 -11.09
N LEU A 74 5.92 32.30 -10.02
CA LEU A 74 7.35 32.05 -9.79
C LEU A 74 8.26 33.29 -9.90
N SER A 75 7.71 34.52 -9.98
CA SER A 75 8.48 35.76 -10.14
C SER A 75 9.34 36.09 -8.90
N GLU A 76 8.94 35.61 -7.72
CA GLU A 76 9.65 35.82 -6.44
C GLU A 76 10.40 34.57 -5.96
N PHE A 77 10.59 33.58 -6.85
CA PHE A 77 11.33 32.39 -6.47
C PHE A 77 12.79 32.72 -6.08
N ASP A 78 13.14 32.36 -4.86
CA ASP A 78 14.46 32.58 -4.26
C ASP A 78 15.01 31.24 -3.75
N ALA A 79 16.02 30.71 -4.44
CA ALA A 79 16.62 29.42 -4.13
C ALA A 79 17.34 29.41 -2.77
N ASP A 80 17.89 30.55 -2.31
CA ASP A 80 18.55 30.63 -1.01
C ASP A 80 17.50 30.53 0.12
N ARG A 81 16.39 31.26 0.04
CA ARG A 81 15.27 31.16 0.99
C ARG A 81 14.64 29.76 1.00
N TYR A 82 14.51 29.17 -0.17
CA TYR A 82 13.99 27.80 -0.29
C TYR A 82 14.90 26.80 0.44
N VAL A 83 16.20 26.86 0.23
CA VAL A 83 17.17 25.96 0.87
C VAL A 83 17.29 26.22 2.38
N GLU A 84 17.21 27.49 2.82
CA GLU A 84 17.16 27.80 4.26
C GLU A 84 15.91 27.17 4.93
N ALA A 85 14.76 27.15 4.26
CA ALA A 85 13.57 26.44 4.76
C ALA A 85 13.83 24.92 4.92
N LEU A 86 14.52 24.28 3.96
CA LEU A 86 14.92 22.88 4.07
C LEU A 86 15.88 22.63 5.24
N VAL A 87 16.87 23.52 5.45
CA VAL A 87 17.77 23.46 6.61
C VAL A 87 16.99 23.63 7.91
N CYS A 88 16.05 24.57 7.95
CA CYS A 88 15.17 24.77 9.10
C CYS A 88 14.36 23.53 9.43
N SER A 89 13.83 22.83 8.43
CA SER A 89 13.10 21.57 8.61
C SER A 89 14.00 20.35 8.88
N ARG A 90 15.32 20.49 8.93
CA ARG A 90 16.28 19.38 9.09
C ARG A 90 16.24 18.34 7.98
N ALA A 91 15.81 18.71 6.79
CA ALA A 91 15.76 17.82 5.63
C ALA A 91 17.17 17.38 5.22
N GLN A 92 17.30 16.11 4.83
CA GLN A 92 18.54 15.50 4.33
C GLN A 92 18.49 15.30 2.81
N SER A 93 17.27 15.32 2.24
CA SER A 93 17.06 15.33 0.81
C SER A 93 15.80 16.11 0.45
N ILE A 94 15.76 16.59 -0.80
CA ILE A 94 14.62 17.29 -1.41
C ILE A 94 14.24 16.62 -2.73
N VAL A 95 12.96 16.48 -2.97
CA VAL A 95 12.42 16.20 -4.30
C VAL A 95 12.14 17.55 -4.97
N CYS A 96 13.04 17.95 -5.86
CA CYS A 96 13.09 19.26 -6.53
C CYS A 96 12.40 19.18 -7.90
N TYR A 97 11.44 20.06 -8.14
CA TYR A 97 10.62 20.05 -9.35
C TYR A 97 11.37 20.55 -10.57
N ALA A 98 11.72 19.65 -11.50
CA ALA A 98 12.23 19.99 -12.82
C ALA A 98 11.10 20.19 -13.84
N GLN A 99 9.98 19.48 -13.65
CA GLN A 99 8.74 19.62 -14.44
C GLN A 99 7.58 19.15 -13.57
N SER A 100 6.35 19.57 -13.85
CA SER A 100 5.16 19.25 -13.04
C SER A 100 3.97 18.78 -13.89
N HIS A 101 2.80 18.50 -13.27
CA HIS A 101 1.56 18.12 -13.97
C HIS A 101 1.10 19.17 -15.01
N VAL A 102 1.57 20.39 -14.88
CA VAL A 102 1.30 21.46 -15.87
C VAL A 102 2.04 21.20 -17.19
N GLY A 103 3.11 20.38 -17.17
CA GLY A 103 3.92 20.07 -18.34
C GLY A 103 4.98 21.11 -18.65
N LEU A 104 5.14 22.16 -17.83
CA LEU A 104 6.15 23.20 -17.98
C LEU A 104 7.42 22.84 -17.20
N PHE A 105 8.58 23.18 -17.80
CA PHE A 105 9.87 22.92 -17.20
C PHE A 105 10.39 24.10 -16.40
N ASN A 106 11.02 23.82 -15.26
CA ASN A 106 11.61 24.81 -14.37
C ASN A 106 13.07 25.16 -14.74
N TYR A 107 13.46 24.86 -15.97
CA TYR A 107 14.77 25.16 -16.55
C TYR A 107 14.64 25.43 -18.05
N PRO A 108 15.63 26.10 -18.70
CA PRO A 108 15.64 26.31 -20.14
C PRO A 108 15.82 24.97 -20.89
N THR A 109 14.71 24.37 -21.30
CA THR A 109 14.67 23.11 -22.05
C THR A 109 14.75 23.31 -23.53
N LYS A 110 15.30 22.32 -24.29
CA LYS A 110 15.31 22.26 -25.76
C LYS A 110 14.20 21.33 -26.30
N VAL A 111 13.50 20.61 -25.43
CA VAL A 111 12.55 19.57 -25.82
C VAL A 111 11.10 19.98 -25.59
N GLY A 112 10.82 20.66 -24.48
CA GLY A 112 9.48 21.09 -24.10
C GLY A 112 9.36 22.61 -24.01
N GLN A 113 8.52 23.08 -23.08
CA GLN A 113 8.27 24.50 -22.83
C GLN A 113 8.73 24.87 -21.42
N GLN A 114 9.60 25.88 -21.31
CA GLN A 114 9.94 26.46 -20.01
C GLN A 114 8.77 27.27 -19.45
N HIS A 115 8.60 27.26 -18.12
CA HIS A 115 7.66 28.12 -17.41
C HIS A 115 7.95 29.61 -17.67
N GLY A 116 6.96 30.35 -18.22
CA GLY A 116 7.13 31.73 -18.67
C GLY A 116 7.55 32.71 -17.56
N GLY A 117 7.11 32.50 -16.33
CA GLY A 117 7.48 33.35 -15.17
C GLY A 117 8.96 33.32 -14.80
N LEU A 118 9.69 32.27 -15.22
CA LEU A 118 11.13 32.13 -14.94
C LEU A 118 12.03 32.94 -15.86
N LYS A 119 11.52 33.41 -17.00
CA LYS A 119 12.25 34.31 -17.95
C LYS A 119 13.66 33.83 -18.28
N GLY A 120 13.83 32.54 -18.56
CA GLY A 120 15.11 31.93 -18.90
C GLY A 120 15.98 31.52 -17.69
N ARG A 121 15.58 31.77 -16.45
CA ARG A 121 16.30 31.27 -15.25
C ARG A 121 16.28 29.75 -15.19
N ASP A 122 17.36 29.19 -14.71
CA ASP A 122 17.50 27.76 -14.42
C ASP A 122 17.44 27.52 -12.91
N ILE A 123 16.21 27.46 -12.37
CA ILE A 123 16.05 27.27 -10.92
C ILE A 123 16.40 25.87 -10.46
N VAL A 124 16.43 24.89 -11.37
CA VAL A 124 16.87 23.51 -11.08
C VAL A 124 18.38 23.51 -10.78
N ALA A 125 19.19 24.16 -11.65
CA ALA A 125 20.64 24.31 -11.40
C ALA A 125 20.91 25.08 -10.11
N GLU A 126 20.17 26.17 -9.88
CA GLU A 126 20.29 26.98 -8.65
C GLU A 126 20.01 26.13 -7.38
N MET A 127 18.96 25.31 -7.40
CA MET A 127 18.60 24.45 -6.29
C MET A 127 19.63 23.36 -6.03
N ILE A 128 20.13 22.69 -7.07
CA ILE A 128 21.15 21.65 -6.95
C ILE A 128 22.41 22.22 -6.29
N GLU A 129 22.92 23.34 -6.80
CA GLU A 129 24.13 23.99 -6.29
C GLU A 129 23.99 24.34 -4.80
N ARG A 130 22.88 24.96 -4.41
CA ARG A 130 22.65 25.42 -3.05
C ARG A 130 22.41 24.26 -2.07
N CYS A 131 21.64 23.25 -2.48
CA CYS A 131 21.40 22.05 -1.69
C CYS A 131 22.71 21.29 -1.44
N HIS A 132 23.53 21.07 -2.48
CA HIS A 132 24.80 20.37 -2.34
C HIS A 132 25.77 21.11 -1.40
N ARG A 133 25.82 22.46 -1.43
CA ARG A 133 26.59 23.25 -0.44
C ARG A 133 26.15 23.03 1.02
N ARG A 134 24.90 22.61 1.24
CA ARG A 134 24.34 22.29 2.57
C ARG A 134 24.32 20.79 2.87
N GLY A 135 24.87 19.95 1.99
CA GLY A 135 24.87 18.49 2.14
C GLY A 135 23.47 17.85 2.02
N ILE A 136 22.55 18.52 1.33
CA ILE A 136 21.19 18.04 1.04
C ILE A 136 21.21 17.37 -0.32
N ALA A 137 20.79 16.09 -0.37
CA ALA A 137 20.67 15.33 -1.61
C ALA A 137 19.47 15.83 -2.44
N VAL A 138 19.63 15.87 -3.76
CA VAL A 138 18.59 16.36 -4.69
C VAL A 138 18.09 15.25 -5.59
N VAL A 139 16.77 14.98 -5.53
CA VAL A 139 16.06 14.11 -6.46
C VAL A 139 15.21 14.99 -7.36
N LEU A 140 15.37 14.87 -8.67
CA LEU A 140 14.59 15.67 -9.61
C LEU A 140 13.21 15.05 -9.83
N TYR A 141 12.19 15.85 -9.60
CA TYR A 141 10.80 15.49 -9.83
C TYR A 141 10.39 15.79 -11.27
N VAL A 142 9.75 14.85 -11.89
CA VAL A 142 9.07 15.01 -13.18
C VAL A 142 7.72 14.26 -13.15
N SER A 143 6.73 14.85 -13.80
CA SER A 143 5.41 14.24 -13.96
C SER A 143 5.31 13.54 -15.31
N VAL A 144 4.73 12.34 -15.31
CA VAL A 144 4.42 11.60 -16.54
C VAL A 144 2.93 11.24 -16.55
N ILE A 145 2.36 11.06 -17.73
CA ILE A 145 0.93 10.78 -17.95
C ILE A 145 0.03 11.98 -17.59
N HIS A 146 0.26 12.62 -16.44
CA HIS A 146 -0.30 13.93 -16.13
C HIS A 146 0.62 15.02 -16.68
N ASP A 147 0.31 15.49 -17.88
CA ASP A 147 1.09 16.47 -18.63
C ASP A 147 0.14 17.36 -19.44
N ARG A 148 -0.22 18.51 -18.86
CA ARG A 148 -1.17 19.45 -19.48
C ARG A 148 -0.65 19.98 -20.79
N TRP A 149 0.60 20.42 -20.82
CA TRP A 149 1.19 20.99 -22.03
C TRP A 149 1.21 19.97 -23.19
N ALA A 150 1.71 18.75 -22.95
CA ALA A 150 1.72 17.71 -23.98
C ALA A 150 0.31 17.33 -24.43
N SER A 151 -0.66 17.28 -23.52
CA SER A 151 -2.07 17.01 -23.84
C SER A 151 -2.70 18.09 -24.71
N ASP A 152 -2.30 19.36 -24.54
CA ASP A 152 -2.81 20.47 -25.33
C ASP A 152 -2.12 20.57 -26.70
N GLN A 153 -0.78 20.33 -26.77
CA GLN A 153 -0.02 20.35 -28.01
C GLN A 153 -0.30 19.14 -28.91
N HIS A 154 -0.62 17.98 -28.32
CA HIS A 154 -0.78 16.71 -29.02
C HIS A 154 -2.12 16.04 -28.65
N PRO A 155 -3.25 16.51 -29.19
CA PRO A 155 -4.57 15.94 -28.91
C PRO A 155 -4.70 14.45 -29.22
N ASP A 156 -3.93 13.95 -30.18
CA ASP A 156 -3.85 12.54 -30.57
C ASP A 156 -3.14 11.64 -29.52
N TRP A 157 -2.40 12.24 -28.57
CA TRP A 157 -1.78 11.50 -27.46
C TRP A 157 -2.71 11.33 -26.26
N ARG A 158 -3.85 11.98 -26.23
CA ARG A 158 -4.77 11.97 -25.07
C ARG A 158 -5.29 10.58 -24.73
N ILE A 159 -5.51 10.36 -23.45
CA ILE A 159 -6.26 9.20 -22.97
C ILE A 159 -7.73 9.37 -23.40
N VAL A 160 -8.26 8.34 -24.04
CA VAL A 160 -9.62 8.33 -24.58
C VAL A 160 -10.49 7.34 -23.83
N HIS A 161 -11.65 7.78 -23.40
CA HIS A 161 -12.68 6.92 -22.81
C HIS A 161 -13.25 5.94 -23.84
N PRO A 162 -13.88 4.85 -23.39
CA PRO A 162 -14.55 3.92 -24.27
C PRO A 162 -15.74 4.50 -25.02
N ASN A 163 -16.36 5.55 -24.51
CA ASN A 163 -17.40 6.31 -25.20
C ASN A 163 -16.84 7.27 -26.28
N GLY A 164 -15.51 7.30 -26.46
CA GLY A 164 -14.81 8.16 -27.42
C GLY A 164 -14.43 9.54 -26.90
N GLY A 165 -14.86 9.92 -25.70
CA GLY A 165 -14.51 11.21 -25.10
C GLY A 165 -13.08 11.24 -24.53
N ASN A 166 -12.45 12.41 -24.48
CA ASN A 166 -11.16 12.58 -23.83
C ASN A 166 -11.32 12.51 -22.31
N PHE A 167 -10.48 11.70 -21.67
CA PHE A 167 -10.45 11.63 -20.20
C PHE A 167 -10.00 12.97 -19.60
N GLY A 168 -10.69 13.40 -18.55
CA GLY A 168 -10.35 14.64 -17.86
C GLY A 168 -10.59 15.94 -18.64
N GLN A 169 -11.39 15.89 -19.71
CA GLN A 169 -11.76 17.10 -20.44
C GLN A 169 -12.37 18.15 -19.48
N GLY A 170 -11.83 19.36 -19.50
CA GLY A 170 -12.23 20.45 -18.58
C GLY A 170 -11.57 20.42 -17.20
N SER A 171 -10.75 19.39 -16.89
CA SER A 171 -9.95 19.39 -15.66
C SER A 171 -8.71 20.28 -15.80
N ARG A 172 -8.10 20.66 -14.65
CA ARG A 172 -6.83 21.39 -14.63
C ARG A 172 -5.64 20.55 -15.10
N HIS A 173 -5.79 19.24 -15.20
CA HIS A 173 -4.75 18.31 -15.65
C HIS A 173 -5.04 17.84 -17.07
N GLY A 174 -4.01 17.70 -17.88
CA GLY A 174 -4.04 16.99 -19.15
C GLY A 174 -3.56 15.56 -18.95
N PHE A 175 -4.17 14.59 -19.63
CA PHE A 175 -3.83 13.18 -19.49
C PHE A 175 -3.43 12.59 -20.83
N VAL A 176 -2.21 12.05 -20.90
CA VAL A 176 -1.63 11.50 -22.13
C VAL A 176 -1.34 10.01 -21.99
N CYS A 177 -1.55 9.29 -23.10
CA CYS A 177 -1.43 7.85 -23.11
C CYS A 177 0.04 7.40 -23.19
N PRO A 178 0.54 6.55 -22.28
CA PRO A 178 1.91 6.04 -22.35
C PRO A 178 2.18 5.12 -23.54
N ASN A 179 1.16 4.70 -24.29
CA ASN A 179 1.29 3.94 -25.55
C ASN A 179 1.38 4.82 -26.80
N SER A 180 1.16 6.13 -26.67
CA SER A 180 1.27 7.10 -27.75
C SER A 180 2.74 7.49 -28.01
N PRO A 181 3.04 8.30 -29.02
CA PRO A 181 4.38 8.87 -29.23
C PRO A 181 4.88 9.72 -28.06
N TYR A 182 4.04 10.04 -27.09
CA TYR A 182 4.43 10.65 -25.81
C TYR A 182 5.64 9.96 -25.16
N ARG A 183 5.79 8.64 -25.32
CA ARG A 183 6.95 7.91 -24.79
C ARG A 183 8.29 8.39 -25.34
N GLU A 184 8.32 8.81 -26.60
CA GLU A 184 9.53 9.35 -27.22
C GLU A 184 9.83 10.77 -26.73
N TYR A 185 8.80 11.58 -26.54
CA TYR A 185 8.91 12.89 -25.92
C TYR A 185 9.47 12.78 -24.50
N VAL A 186 8.94 11.85 -23.69
CA VAL A 186 9.45 11.57 -22.33
C VAL A 186 10.90 11.11 -22.36
N ARG A 187 11.27 10.23 -23.28
CA ARG A 187 12.67 9.78 -23.46
C ARG A 187 13.60 10.95 -23.77
N ALA A 188 13.17 11.86 -24.64
CA ALA A 188 14.01 13.00 -25.07
C ALA A 188 14.30 13.97 -23.93
N TRP A 189 13.29 14.44 -23.20
CA TRP A 189 13.51 15.36 -22.08
C TRP A 189 14.13 14.67 -20.85
N THR A 190 13.86 13.37 -20.62
CA THR A 190 14.53 12.59 -19.56
C THR A 190 16.04 12.54 -19.82
N ARG A 191 16.45 12.33 -21.07
CA ARG A 191 17.85 12.36 -21.47
C ARG A 191 18.47 13.74 -21.25
N GLU A 192 17.80 14.81 -21.73
CA GLU A 192 18.25 16.18 -21.51
C GLU A 192 18.49 16.47 -20.02
N LEU A 193 17.53 16.10 -19.18
CA LEU A 193 17.59 16.29 -17.72
C LEU A 193 18.76 15.51 -17.10
N ALA A 194 18.91 14.23 -17.45
CA ALA A 194 19.94 13.36 -16.88
C ALA A 194 21.36 13.73 -17.36
N GLU A 195 21.52 14.24 -18.57
CA GLU A 195 22.81 14.72 -19.08
C GLU A 195 23.20 16.08 -18.47
N ARG A 196 22.20 16.95 -18.21
CA ARG A 196 22.41 18.32 -17.77
C ARG A 196 22.74 18.47 -16.30
N TYR A 197 22.12 17.68 -15.42
CA TYR A 197 22.17 17.92 -13.98
C TYR A 197 22.88 16.81 -13.20
N ASP A 198 23.76 17.21 -12.29
CA ASP A 198 24.39 16.31 -11.31
C ASP A 198 23.50 16.19 -10.07
N CYS A 199 22.58 15.22 -10.09
CA CYS A 199 21.62 14.97 -9.03
C CYS A 199 21.72 13.52 -8.52
N GLU A 200 21.20 13.28 -7.32
CA GLU A 200 21.23 11.96 -6.68
C GLU A 200 20.17 11.01 -7.23
N GLY A 201 19.11 11.53 -7.85
CA GLY A 201 18.07 10.69 -8.41
C GLY A 201 17.04 11.44 -9.23
N VAL A 202 16.16 10.66 -9.88
CA VAL A 202 14.98 11.16 -10.61
C VAL A 202 13.74 10.43 -10.13
N ARG A 203 12.70 11.18 -9.79
CA ARG A 203 11.39 10.69 -9.42
C ARG A 203 10.38 10.96 -10.53
N PHE A 204 9.82 9.89 -11.08
CA PHE A 204 8.71 9.93 -12.03
C PHE A 204 7.40 9.82 -11.28
N ASP A 205 6.69 10.92 -11.15
CA ASP A 205 5.38 10.93 -10.54
C ASP A 205 4.28 10.60 -11.56
N MET A 206 3.13 10.14 -11.06
CA MET A 206 1.93 9.77 -11.83
C MET A 206 2.15 8.64 -12.86
N THR A 207 3.12 7.75 -12.60
CA THR A 207 3.35 6.57 -13.44
C THR A 207 2.27 5.53 -13.19
N PHE A 208 1.04 5.82 -13.63
CA PHE A 208 -0.09 4.90 -13.55
C PHE A 208 -1.18 5.27 -14.57
N TRP A 209 -2.03 4.32 -14.90
CA TRP A 209 -3.21 4.59 -15.71
C TRP A 209 -4.24 5.36 -14.90
N THR A 210 -4.66 6.52 -15.41
CA THR A 210 -5.75 7.30 -14.80
C THR A 210 -7.12 6.69 -15.05
N CYS A 211 -7.24 5.97 -16.15
CA CYS A 211 -8.37 5.10 -16.49
C CYS A 211 -7.93 4.07 -17.55
N VAL A 212 -8.82 3.19 -17.97
CA VAL A 212 -8.58 2.30 -19.10
C VAL A 212 -8.66 3.09 -20.42
N CYS A 213 -7.61 3.08 -21.22
CA CYS A 213 -7.48 3.92 -22.42
C CYS A 213 -7.88 3.21 -23.69
N TYR A 214 -8.71 3.87 -24.51
CA TYR A 214 -9.22 3.41 -25.81
C TYR A 214 -8.72 4.24 -26.99
N CYS A 215 -7.64 4.97 -26.81
CA CYS A 215 -7.06 5.74 -27.91
C CYS A 215 -6.59 4.82 -29.06
N PRO A 216 -6.42 5.36 -30.28
CA PRO A 216 -5.99 4.56 -31.43
C PRO A 216 -4.66 3.81 -31.21
N HIS A 217 -3.77 4.36 -30.37
CA HIS A 217 -2.49 3.72 -30.05
C HIS A 217 -2.68 2.45 -29.21
N CYS A 218 -3.53 2.48 -28.17
CA CYS A 218 -3.86 1.29 -27.37
C CYS A 218 -4.58 0.25 -28.21
N GLN A 219 -5.55 0.65 -29.06
CA GLN A 219 -6.26 -0.27 -29.94
C GLN A 219 -5.34 -0.94 -30.96
N ARG A 220 -4.43 -0.17 -31.59
CA ARG A 220 -3.45 -0.71 -32.53
C ARG A 220 -2.53 -1.69 -31.82
N ARG A 221 -1.94 -1.28 -30.69
CA ARG A 221 -1.01 -2.11 -29.94
C ARG A 221 -1.64 -3.43 -29.52
N TRP A 222 -2.88 -3.40 -29.05
CA TRP A 222 -3.63 -4.61 -28.73
C TRP A 222 -3.85 -5.53 -29.93
N ARG A 223 -4.25 -4.97 -31.08
CA ARG A 223 -4.44 -5.78 -32.31
C ARG A 223 -3.15 -6.43 -32.76
N ASP A 224 -2.04 -5.72 -32.66
CA ASP A 224 -0.73 -6.20 -33.10
C ASP A 224 -0.16 -7.27 -32.17
N GLU A 225 -0.34 -7.13 -30.85
CA GLU A 225 0.22 -8.05 -29.84
C GLU A 225 -0.67 -9.22 -29.50
N VAL A 226 -2.00 -9.06 -29.60
CA VAL A 226 -2.97 -10.04 -29.09
C VAL A 226 -4.03 -10.41 -30.14
N GLY A 227 -4.47 -9.47 -30.93
CA GLY A 227 -5.53 -9.65 -31.95
C GLY A 227 -6.92 -9.25 -31.48
N GLY A 228 -7.76 -8.90 -32.45
CA GLY A 228 -9.16 -8.51 -32.22
C GLY A 228 -9.32 -7.13 -31.57
N GLU A 229 -10.52 -6.88 -31.06
CA GLU A 229 -10.89 -5.60 -30.44
C GLU A 229 -10.64 -5.62 -28.92
N LEU A 230 -10.39 -4.45 -28.34
CA LEU A 230 -10.28 -4.23 -26.90
C LEU A 230 -11.60 -4.56 -26.18
N PRO A 231 -11.70 -5.43 -25.10
CA PRO A 231 -12.93 -5.74 -24.37
C PRO A 231 -13.63 -4.52 -23.76
N ARG A 232 -14.94 -4.66 -23.58
CA ARG A 232 -15.82 -3.61 -23.08
C ARG A 232 -16.66 -4.03 -21.87
N VAL A 233 -16.48 -5.24 -21.38
CA VAL A 233 -17.14 -5.81 -20.22
C VAL A 233 -16.09 -6.35 -19.25
N VAL A 234 -16.20 -6.04 -17.99
CA VAL A 234 -15.34 -6.57 -16.93
C VAL A 234 -15.79 -7.96 -16.58
N ASP A 235 -14.87 -8.91 -16.57
CA ASP A 235 -15.09 -10.22 -15.99
C ASP A 235 -13.78 -10.84 -15.49
N TRP A 236 -13.61 -10.84 -14.19
CA TRP A 236 -12.42 -11.37 -13.53
C TRP A 236 -12.31 -12.91 -13.58
N THR A 237 -13.32 -13.56 -14.16
CA THR A 237 -13.34 -15.01 -14.45
C THR A 237 -13.23 -15.31 -15.94
N ASP A 238 -13.00 -14.30 -16.78
CA ASP A 238 -12.70 -14.42 -18.20
C ASP A 238 -11.21 -14.20 -18.46
N GLU A 239 -10.54 -15.21 -19.00
CA GLU A 239 -9.11 -15.17 -19.34
C GLU A 239 -8.77 -14.00 -20.27
N ARG A 240 -9.68 -13.60 -21.13
CA ARG A 240 -9.49 -12.49 -22.07
C ARG A 240 -9.49 -11.12 -21.40
N TRP A 241 -10.40 -10.88 -20.45
CA TRP A 241 -10.41 -9.67 -19.64
C TRP A 241 -9.14 -9.58 -18.79
N VAL A 242 -8.78 -10.65 -18.11
CA VAL A 242 -7.61 -10.69 -17.22
C VAL A 242 -6.33 -10.50 -18.03
N GLN A 243 -6.20 -11.10 -19.22
CA GLN A 243 -5.07 -10.87 -20.12
C GLN A 243 -4.94 -9.40 -20.51
N PHE A 244 -6.07 -8.73 -20.77
CA PHE A 244 -6.02 -7.29 -21.05
C PHE A 244 -5.49 -6.48 -19.86
N GLN A 245 -5.93 -6.79 -18.66
CA GLN A 245 -5.41 -6.14 -17.46
C GLN A 245 -3.90 -6.38 -17.32
N ARG A 246 -3.42 -7.61 -17.52
CA ARG A 246 -1.98 -7.92 -17.49
C ARG A 246 -1.20 -7.16 -18.57
N LYS A 247 -1.76 -7.02 -19.77
CA LYS A 247 -1.17 -6.20 -20.83
C LYS A 247 -1.09 -4.71 -20.46
N ARG A 248 -2.08 -4.16 -19.80
CA ARG A 248 -2.02 -2.78 -19.31
C ARG A 248 -0.89 -2.59 -18.28
N GLU A 249 -0.71 -3.55 -17.39
CA GLU A 249 0.38 -3.56 -16.41
C GLU A 249 1.76 -3.68 -17.08
N GLU A 250 1.88 -4.55 -18.08
CA GLU A 250 3.08 -4.72 -18.90
C GLU A 250 3.43 -3.43 -19.67
N TRP A 251 2.47 -2.83 -20.37
CA TRP A 251 2.67 -1.58 -21.10
C TRP A 251 3.10 -0.42 -20.21
N LEU A 252 2.57 -0.35 -19.00
CA LEU A 252 2.97 0.65 -18.01
C LEU A 252 4.40 0.38 -17.53
N GLY A 253 4.75 -0.87 -17.26
CA GLY A 253 6.09 -1.29 -16.89
C GLY A 253 7.12 -0.99 -17.98
N GLU A 254 6.79 -1.20 -19.26
CA GLU A 254 7.64 -0.84 -20.39
C GLU A 254 7.85 0.68 -20.51
N PHE A 255 6.78 1.47 -20.31
CA PHE A 255 6.89 2.92 -20.28
C PHE A 255 7.83 3.37 -19.14
N ALA A 256 7.66 2.80 -17.96
CA ALA A 256 8.56 3.07 -16.83
C ALA A 256 10.00 2.62 -17.11
N ALA A 257 10.18 1.49 -17.82
CA ALA A 257 11.52 1.01 -18.22
C ALA A 257 12.21 1.96 -19.21
N ILE A 258 11.47 2.65 -20.09
CA ILE A 258 12.00 3.72 -20.94
C ILE A 258 12.52 4.86 -20.05
N CYS A 259 11.76 5.31 -19.07
CA CYS A 259 12.16 6.36 -18.14
C CYS A 259 13.42 5.97 -17.36
N THR A 260 13.35 4.84 -16.65
CA THR A 260 14.45 4.30 -15.83
C THR A 260 15.69 4.02 -16.67
N GLY A 261 15.55 3.34 -17.81
CA GLY A 261 16.66 3.02 -18.71
C GLY A 261 17.35 4.25 -19.28
N THR A 262 16.59 5.31 -19.59
CA THR A 262 17.15 6.58 -20.07
C THR A 262 17.99 7.27 -19.01
N VAL A 263 17.50 7.35 -17.75
CA VAL A 263 18.28 7.90 -16.63
C VAL A 263 19.54 7.07 -16.41
N LYS A 264 19.42 5.75 -16.32
CA LYS A 264 20.56 4.85 -16.04
C LYS A 264 21.60 4.84 -17.16
N ALA A 265 21.21 5.04 -18.41
CA ALA A 265 22.15 5.15 -19.53
C ALA A 265 23.02 6.43 -19.46
N CYS A 266 22.45 7.54 -19.01
CA CYS A 266 23.17 8.81 -18.85
C CYS A 266 23.88 8.91 -17.49
N ARG A 267 23.22 8.44 -16.42
CA ARG A 267 23.66 8.51 -15.03
C ARG A 267 23.43 7.18 -14.32
N PRO A 268 24.31 6.19 -14.46
CA PRO A 268 24.14 4.86 -13.83
C PRO A 268 24.03 4.93 -12.29
N GLN A 269 24.55 6.00 -11.68
CA GLN A 269 24.61 6.22 -10.24
C GLN A 269 23.33 6.85 -9.67
N ALA A 270 22.58 7.59 -10.48
CA ALA A 270 21.35 8.25 -10.04
C ALA A 270 20.30 7.20 -9.70
N THR A 271 19.60 7.36 -8.57
CA THR A 271 18.45 6.53 -8.24
C THR A 271 17.25 6.89 -9.09
N VAL A 272 16.41 5.90 -9.36
CA VAL A 272 15.13 6.11 -10.04
C VAL A 272 14.01 5.57 -9.17
N GLU A 273 12.98 6.37 -9.01
CA GLU A 273 11.75 5.97 -8.35
C GLU A 273 10.53 6.38 -9.20
N HIS A 274 9.55 5.48 -9.28
CA HIS A 274 8.21 5.75 -9.75
C HIS A 274 7.30 5.76 -8.52
N GLN A 275 6.48 6.80 -8.40
CA GLN A 275 5.66 7.03 -7.21
C GLN A 275 4.81 5.80 -6.86
N ALA A 276 4.86 5.38 -5.59
CA ALA A 276 4.34 4.08 -5.14
C ALA A 276 2.97 4.13 -4.45
N SER A 277 2.28 5.28 -4.42
CA SER A 277 0.99 5.46 -3.74
C SER A 277 -0.14 4.61 -4.33
N THR A 278 0.00 4.12 -5.56
CA THR A 278 -1.01 3.34 -6.27
C THR A 278 -0.95 1.83 -6.02
N TYR A 279 0.10 1.31 -5.37
CA TYR A 279 0.20 -0.13 -5.10
C TYR A 279 -0.88 -0.66 -4.14
N PRO A 280 -1.33 0.07 -3.13
CA PRO A 280 -2.52 -0.32 -2.35
C PRO A 280 -3.85 0.08 -3.02
N GLY A 281 -3.80 0.65 -4.22
CA GLY A 281 -5.00 1.08 -4.96
C GLY A 281 -5.56 0.01 -5.88
N SER A 282 -6.68 0.33 -6.49
CA SER A 282 -7.45 -0.55 -7.37
C SER A 282 -6.69 -0.95 -8.66
N TRP A 283 -7.15 -2.01 -9.27
CA TRP A 283 -6.64 -2.61 -10.52
C TRP A 283 -6.49 -1.62 -11.69
N ASN A 284 -7.40 -0.64 -11.80
CA ASN A 284 -7.45 0.28 -12.95
C ASN A 284 -6.19 1.12 -13.11
N ASN A 285 -5.44 1.35 -12.02
CA ASN A 285 -4.17 2.08 -12.06
C ASN A 285 -3.06 1.32 -12.79
N GLY A 286 -3.19 0.00 -12.95
CA GLY A 286 -2.20 -0.83 -13.64
C GLY A 286 -0.84 -0.90 -12.95
N ALA A 287 -0.73 -0.37 -11.73
CA ALA A 287 0.50 -0.44 -10.93
C ALA A 287 0.67 -1.87 -10.38
N SER A 288 1.67 -2.59 -10.88
CA SER A 288 1.90 -4.00 -10.55
C SER A 288 3.40 -4.34 -10.67
N TRP A 289 3.72 -5.62 -10.72
CA TRP A 289 5.09 -6.15 -10.71
C TRP A 289 6.04 -5.53 -11.77
N PRO A 290 5.61 -5.33 -13.04
CA PRO A 290 6.48 -4.70 -14.04
C PRO A 290 6.92 -3.28 -13.67
N LEU A 291 6.04 -2.50 -13.01
CA LEU A 291 6.38 -1.17 -12.53
C LEU A 291 7.30 -1.20 -11.31
N ILE A 292 7.06 -2.13 -10.34
CA ILE A 292 7.92 -2.29 -9.16
C ILE A 292 9.38 -2.54 -9.57
N ALA A 293 9.59 -3.35 -10.60
CA ALA A 293 10.92 -3.70 -11.11
C ALA A 293 11.72 -2.50 -11.66
N GLN A 294 11.08 -1.37 -11.92
CA GLN A 294 11.72 -0.17 -12.45
C GLN A 294 12.21 0.81 -11.38
N ASN A 295 12.12 0.44 -10.10
CA ASN A 295 12.48 1.30 -8.98
C ASN A 295 13.77 0.84 -8.30
N ASP A 296 14.62 1.78 -7.87
CA ASP A 296 15.73 1.48 -6.95
C ASP A 296 15.24 1.29 -5.51
N PHE A 297 14.24 2.03 -5.08
CA PHE A 297 13.48 1.87 -3.83
C PHE A 297 12.07 2.42 -4.01
N LEU A 298 11.15 2.06 -3.11
CA LEU A 298 9.77 2.56 -3.19
C LEU A 298 9.53 3.71 -2.22
N GLN A 299 8.82 4.72 -2.68
CA GLN A 299 8.39 5.88 -1.92
C GLN A 299 7.05 6.37 -2.47
N GLY A 300 6.15 6.78 -1.58
CA GLY A 300 4.84 7.29 -2.01
C GLY A 300 4.10 8.04 -0.92
N ASP A 301 3.15 8.86 -1.36
CA ASP A 301 2.34 9.74 -0.54
C ASP A 301 1.03 9.07 -0.10
N PHE A 302 0.77 9.16 1.20
CA PHE A 302 -0.40 8.56 1.84
C PHE A 302 -1.01 9.53 2.85
N TYR A 303 -2.27 9.87 2.63
CA TYR A 303 -2.97 10.93 3.37
C TYR A 303 -3.94 10.39 4.42
N GLY A 304 -4.16 9.07 4.48
CA GLY A 304 -5.10 8.41 5.37
C GLY A 304 -4.70 8.38 6.86
N ASP A 305 -5.46 7.61 7.59
CA ASP A 305 -5.33 7.44 9.04
C ASP A 305 -4.14 6.55 9.47
N ALA A 306 -4.08 6.21 10.75
CA ALA A 306 -3.05 5.34 11.32
C ALA A 306 -3.06 3.94 10.72
N LEU A 307 -4.26 3.37 10.44
CA LEU A 307 -4.42 2.05 9.86
C LEU A 307 -3.87 2.00 8.43
N GLN A 308 -4.29 2.94 7.56
CA GLN A 308 -3.75 3.03 6.20
C GLN A 308 -2.23 3.21 6.24
N GLY A 309 -1.74 4.11 7.09
CA GLY A 309 -0.30 4.34 7.25
C GLY A 309 0.46 3.09 7.66
N SER A 310 -0.04 2.31 8.60
CA SER A 310 0.59 1.06 9.05
C SER A 310 0.62 0.02 7.94
N PHE A 311 -0.51 -0.21 7.28
CA PHE A 311 -0.63 -1.19 6.20
C PHE A 311 0.33 -0.85 5.04
N VAL A 312 0.31 0.39 4.54
CA VAL A 312 1.14 0.78 3.39
C VAL A 312 2.63 0.75 3.72
N ARG A 313 3.05 1.11 4.94
CA ARG A 313 4.47 0.99 5.33
C ARG A 313 4.95 -0.46 5.29
N LYS A 314 4.13 -1.41 5.75
CA LYS A 314 4.46 -2.84 5.71
C LYS A 314 4.39 -3.42 4.29
N LEU A 315 3.48 -2.91 3.45
CA LEU A 315 3.42 -3.26 2.04
C LEU A 315 4.68 -2.76 1.30
N LEU A 316 5.06 -1.50 1.47
CA LEU A 316 6.26 -0.95 0.85
C LEU A 316 7.54 -1.60 1.39
N GLU A 317 7.57 -2.00 2.67
CA GLU A 317 8.68 -2.78 3.25
C GLU A 317 8.90 -4.12 2.53
N ASP A 318 7.81 -4.78 2.13
CA ASP A 318 7.89 -6.05 1.41
C ASP A 318 8.20 -5.86 -0.08
N LEU A 319 7.57 -4.87 -0.72
CA LEU A 319 7.71 -4.64 -2.16
C LEU A 319 9.03 -3.97 -2.55
N THR A 320 9.62 -3.11 -1.69
CA THR A 320 10.80 -2.31 -2.08
C THR A 320 12.00 -3.17 -2.47
N PRO A 321 12.70 -2.87 -3.57
CA PRO A 321 13.95 -3.56 -3.90
C PRO A 321 15.06 -3.32 -2.88
N ASN A 322 15.20 -2.07 -2.42
CA ASN A 322 16.21 -1.66 -1.44
C ASN A 322 15.58 -0.88 -0.30
N ARG A 323 16.24 -0.89 0.87
CA ARG A 323 15.81 -0.19 2.09
C ARG A 323 16.72 0.99 2.41
N PRO A 324 16.19 2.02 3.10
CA PRO A 324 14.82 2.19 3.55
C PRO A 324 13.87 2.61 2.42
N PHE A 325 12.62 2.17 2.52
CA PHE A 325 11.52 2.73 1.74
C PHE A 325 11.09 4.07 2.32
N GLY A 326 10.31 4.86 1.54
CA GLY A 326 9.81 6.16 1.97
C GLY A 326 8.30 6.18 2.22
N TYR A 327 7.89 6.77 3.33
CA TYR A 327 6.49 7.08 3.65
C TYR A 327 6.33 8.59 3.69
N GLU A 328 5.52 9.13 2.79
CA GLU A 328 5.31 10.56 2.68
C GLU A 328 3.88 10.99 2.98
N THR A 329 3.72 12.21 3.47
CA THR A 329 2.43 12.82 3.77
C THR A 329 2.51 14.35 3.72
N SER A 330 1.39 14.97 3.33
CA SER A 330 1.26 16.42 3.25
C SER A 330 1.29 17.08 4.64
N PHE A 331 1.83 18.29 4.72
CA PHE A 331 1.66 19.20 5.84
C PHE A 331 0.24 19.71 5.98
N SER A 332 -0.45 19.93 4.87
CA SER A 332 -1.81 20.43 4.88
C SER A 332 -2.78 19.39 5.46
N VAL A 333 -3.84 19.85 6.08
CA VAL A 333 -4.93 19.01 6.59
C VAL A 333 -5.61 18.30 5.44
N SER A 334 -5.80 19.01 4.33
CA SER A 334 -6.37 18.51 3.08
C SER A 334 -5.54 19.01 1.90
N LEU A 335 -5.48 18.27 0.80
CA LEU A 335 -4.80 18.71 -0.43
C LEU A 335 -5.43 19.95 -1.07
N GLN A 336 -6.67 20.29 -0.70
CA GLN A 336 -7.35 21.51 -1.12
C GLN A 336 -6.98 22.74 -0.26
N ASP A 337 -6.34 22.51 0.89
CA ASP A 337 -5.99 23.55 1.84
C ASP A 337 -4.55 23.99 1.63
N HIS A 338 -4.31 25.20 1.14
CA HIS A 338 -2.97 25.72 0.92
C HIS A 338 -2.26 26.12 2.22
N THR A 339 -3.01 26.67 3.17
CA THR A 339 -2.46 27.23 4.43
C THR A 339 -2.84 26.47 5.69
N ALA A 340 -3.88 25.62 5.64
CA ALA A 340 -4.30 24.81 6.78
C ALA A 340 -3.29 23.68 7.05
N ARG A 341 -2.70 23.67 8.24
CA ARG A 341 -1.59 22.77 8.60
C ARG A 341 -2.00 21.73 9.62
N LYS A 342 -1.52 20.52 9.44
CA LYS A 342 -1.60 19.47 10.47
C LYS A 342 -0.99 19.95 11.78
N SER A 343 -1.53 19.49 12.90
CA SER A 343 -0.96 19.77 14.22
C SER A 343 0.44 19.16 14.34
N GLU A 344 1.27 19.72 15.20
CA GLU A 344 2.60 19.19 15.49
C GLU A 344 2.51 17.76 16.06
N ALA A 345 1.51 17.49 16.92
CA ALA A 345 1.22 16.15 17.44
C ALA A 345 0.91 15.12 16.35
N LEU A 346 0.12 15.49 15.31
CA LEU A 346 -0.18 14.59 14.20
C LEU A 346 1.06 14.31 13.34
N LEU A 347 1.89 15.31 13.06
CA LEU A 347 3.13 15.13 12.32
C LEU A 347 4.11 14.25 13.09
N GLU A 348 4.22 14.45 14.41
CA GLU A 348 5.06 13.64 15.29
C GLU A 348 4.58 12.18 15.35
N ALA A 349 3.28 11.93 15.45
CA ALA A 349 2.71 10.58 15.43
C ALA A 349 3.00 9.86 14.11
N LYS A 350 2.82 10.53 12.96
CA LYS A 350 3.13 9.96 11.64
C LYS A 350 4.63 9.68 11.45
N ALA A 351 5.50 10.60 11.87
CA ALA A 351 6.95 10.42 11.78
C ALA A 351 7.45 9.34 12.77
N SER A 352 6.87 9.26 13.97
CA SER A 352 7.14 8.19 14.95
C SER A 352 6.76 6.81 14.43
N ALA A 353 5.61 6.71 13.75
CA ALA A 353 5.17 5.47 13.10
C ALA A 353 6.12 5.06 11.96
N ALA A 354 6.64 6.00 11.18
CA ALA A 354 7.67 5.72 10.17
C ALA A 354 8.96 5.18 10.82
N ILE A 355 9.41 5.77 11.93
CA ILE A 355 10.57 5.30 12.71
C ILE A 355 10.34 3.88 13.23
N ALA A 356 9.15 3.58 13.75
CA ALA A 356 8.82 2.25 14.27
C ALA A 356 8.84 1.16 13.18
N ASP A 357 8.57 1.52 11.94
CA ASP A 357 8.61 0.64 10.76
C ASP A 357 9.95 0.73 9.98
N ALA A 358 10.95 1.44 10.50
CA ALA A 358 12.25 1.66 9.84
C ALA A 358 12.11 2.26 8.43
N ALA A 359 11.15 3.17 8.23
CA ALA A 359 10.91 3.93 7.02
C ALA A 359 11.55 5.32 7.08
N ALA A 360 11.96 5.85 5.93
CA ALA A 360 12.21 7.28 5.81
C ALA A 360 10.89 8.04 5.85
N PHE A 361 10.87 9.20 6.50
CA PHE A 361 9.70 10.07 6.55
C PHE A 361 9.88 11.26 5.62
N ILE A 362 8.89 11.48 4.78
CA ILE A 362 8.88 12.56 3.80
C ILE A 362 7.72 13.50 4.14
N SER A 363 8.06 14.79 4.31
CA SER A 363 7.07 15.86 4.46
C SER A 363 6.83 16.58 3.14
N ILE A 364 5.56 16.72 2.75
CA ILE A 364 5.16 17.44 1.55
C ILE A 364 4.58 18.80 1.95
N ASP A 365 5.17 19.87 1.46
CA ASP A 365 4.64 21.23 1.49
C ASP A 365 4.23 21.66 0.08
N ALA A 366 3.67 22.83 -0.08
CA ALA A 366 3.36 23.45 -1.38
C ALA A 366 3.91 24.87 -1.42
N ILE A 367 4.56 25.21 -2.54
CA ILE A 367 5.05 26.56 -2.78
C ILE A 367 3.87 27.52 -3.05
N ASP A 368 3.99 28.79 -2.66
CA ASP A 368 3.03 29.81 -3.08
C ASP A 368 3.16 30.04 -4.60
N PRO A 369 2.09 30.44 -5.28
CA PRO A 369 2.14 30.65 -6.73
C PRO A 369 3.22 31.64 -7.20
N ILE A 370 3.54 32.65 -6.39
CA ILE A 370 4.60 33.62 -6.69
C ILE A 370 6.01 33.09 -6.49
N GLY A 371 6.16 31.88 -5.89
CA GLY A 371 7.46 31.21 -5.68
C GLY A 371 8.00 31.28 -4.26
N THR A 372 7.23 31.76 -3.29
CA THR A 372 7.66 31.82 -1.88
C THR A 372 7.28 30.56 -1.11
N VAL A 373 8.05 30.20 -0.10
CA VAL A 373 7.80 29.08 0.82
C VAL A 373 7.35 29.60 2.19
N ASN A 374 6.47 28.83 2.86
CA ASN A 374 5.97 29.19 4.19
C ASN A 374 6.97 28.77 5.28
N PRO A 375 7.72 29.67 5.93
CA PRO A 375 8.75 29.31 6.90
C PRO A 375 8.19 28.58 8.12
N HIS A 376 6.94 28.88 8.52
CA HIS A 376 6.33 28.28 9.72
C HIS A 376 6.04 26.78 9.57
N VAL A 377 5.84 26.29 8.35
CA VAL A 377 5.72 24.85 8.05
C VAL A 377 7.05 24.18 8.35
N HIS A 378 8.16 24.72 7.84
CA HIS A 378 9.49 24.16 7.98
C HIS A 378 10.00 24.25 9.42
N GLU A 379 9.71 25.33 10.16
CA GLU A 379 9.99 25.45 11.60
C GLU A 379 9.27 24.35 12.40
N ARG A 380 8.00 24.12 12.12
CA ARG A 380 7.22 23.04 12.78
C ARG A 380 7.84 21.67 12.54
N MET A 381 8.19 21.38 11.30
CA MET A 381 8.82 20.09 10.97
C MET A 381 10.20 19.95 11.60
N GLY A 382 10.96 21.04 11.66
CA GLY A 382 12.25 21.09 12.34
C GLY A 382 12.13 20.68 13.82
N ARG A 383 11.12 21.20 14.54
CA ARG A 383 10.87 20.80 15.94
C ARG A 383 10.51 19.32 16.07
N VAL A 384 9.68 18.79 15.17
CA VAL A 384 9.35 17.36 15.15
C VAL A 384 10.60 16.51 14.91
N PHE A 385 11.39 16.86 13.91
CA PHE A 385 12.60 16.10 13.60
C PHE A 385 13.68 16.24 14.67
N ASP A 386 13.80 17.37 15.34
CA ASP A 386 14.76 17.54 16.45
C ASP A 386 14.42 16.60 17.63
N ARG A 387 13.14 16.41 17.95
CA ARG A 387 12.70 15.43 18.97
C ARG A 387 12.99 13.98 18.55
N LEU A 388 12.84 13.67 17.28
CA LEU A 388 12.99 12.31 16.74
C LEU A 388 14.41 11.98 16.31
N LYS A 389 15.28 12.98 16.15
CA LYS A 389 16.68 12.84 15.69
C LYS A 389 17.47 11.72 16.39
N PRO A 390 17.38 11.55 17.73
CA PRO A 390 18.15 10.52 18.42
C PRO A 390 17.78 9.09 18.06
N TYR A 391 16.59 8.86 17.51
CA TYR A 391 16.13 7.53 17.13
C TYR A 391 16.65 7.03 15.78
N TYR A 392 17.07 7.94 14.89
CA TYR A 392 17.51 7.54 13.54
C TYR A 392 18.79 6.70 13.55
N ALA A 393 19.69 6.90 14.52
CA ALA A 393 20.88 6.06 14.71
C ALA A 393 20.55 4.61 15.12
N GLU A 394 19.31 4.37 15.57
CA GLU A 394 18.85 3.08 16.09
C GLU A 394 17.99 2.29 15.08
N LEU A 395 17.86 2.81 13.83
CA LEU A 395 17.08 2.18 12.78
C LEU A 395 17.82 1.03 12.10
N GLY A 396 17.06 0.25 11.30
CA GLY A 396 17.54 -0.90 10.56
C GLY A 396 17.24 -2.24 11.22
N GLY A 397 17.71 -3.31 10.60
CA GLY A 397 17.43 -4.68 10.99
C GLY A 397 16.27 -5.31 10.22
N GLU A 398 15.93 -6.55 10.57
CA GLU A 398 14.84 -7.34 9.97
C GLU A 398 13.63 -7.37 10.92
N ARG A 399 12.45 -7.12 10.35
CA ARG A 399 11.20 -7.23 11.11
C ARG A 399 10.96 -8.66 11.58
N VAL A 400 10.62 -8.81 12.84
CA VAL A 400 10.19 -10.07 13.45
C VAL A 400 8.66 -10.07 13.52
N ALA A 401 8.04 -11.06 12.88
CA ALA A 401 6.60 -11.22 12.86
C ALA A 401 6.24 -12.71 12.89
N ASP A 402 5.13 -13.04 13.53
CA ASP A 402 4.57 -14.40 13.56
C ASP A 402 3.48 -14.58 12.51
N ILE A 403 2.78 -13.49 12.13
CA ILE A 403 1.65 -13.49 11.23
C ILE A 403 2.02 -12.77 9.94
N GLY A 404 1.83 -13.44 8.81
CA GLY A 404 1.88 -12.82 7.48
C GLY A 404 0.47 -12.51 6.97
N LEU A 405 0.19 -11.26 6.62
CA LEU A 405 -0.97 -10.92 5.80
C LEU A 405 -0.56 -10.99 4.33
N PHE A 406 -1.10 -11.94 3.60
CA PHE A 406 -0.79 -12.07 2.17
C PHE A 406 -1.57 -11.03 1.38
N TYR A 407 -0.85 -10.19 0.64
CA TYR A 407 -1.42 -9.17 -0.23
C TYR A 407 -1.12 -9.47 -1.69
N SER A 408 -2.17 -9.66 -2.48
CA SER A 408 -2.09 -9.96 -3.90
C SER A 408 -2.38 -8.72 -4.75
N LEU A 409 -1.39 -8.27 -5.52
CA LEU A 409 -1.59 -7.21 -6.50
C LEU A 409 -2.54 -7.63 -7.63
N ASP A 410 -2.74 -8.94 -7.81
CA ASP A 410 -3.59 -9.52 -8.86
C ASP A 410 -5.07 -9.65 -8.43
N SER A 411 -5.38 -9.47 -7.13
CA SER A 411 -6.73 -9.64 -6.57
C SER A 411 -7.42 -8.33 -6.16
N ARG A 412 -6.88 -7.17 -6.58
CA ARG A 412 -7.37 -5.82 -6.19
C ARG A 412 -8.60 -5.39 -6.98
N PHE A 413 -9.67 -6.14 -6.89
CA PHE A 413 -10.93 -5.90 -7.59
C PHE A 413 -12.12 -6.49 -6.81
N ASP A 414 -13.32 -6.23 -7.33
CA ASP A 414 -14.57 -6.78 -6.81
C ASP A 414 -15.23 -7.67 -7.86
N MET A 415 -15.52 -8.91 -7.52
CA MET A 415 -16.24 -9.86 -8.38
C MET A 415 -17.65 -9.40 -8.76
N ARG A 416 -18.26 -8.49 -8.00
CA ARG A 416 -19.55 -7.86 -8.32
C ARG A 416 -19.49 -6.97 -9.55
N SER A 417 -18.31 -6.67 -10.05
CA SER A 417 -18.11 -5.95 -11.31
C SER A 417 -18.24 -6.84 -12.56
N ASN A 418 -18.23 -8.16 -12.41
CA ASN A 418 -18.36 -9.08 -13.53
C ASN A 418 -19.66 -8.87 -14.31
N GLY A 419 -19.58 -8.85 -15.62
CA GLY A 419 -20.70 -8.60 -16.52
C GLY A 419 -21.08 -7.13 -16.72
N LYS A 420 -20.47 -6.19 -15.97
CA LYS A 420 -20.73 -4.76 -16.12
C LYS A 420 -19.89 -4.15 -17.23
N SER A 421 -20.44 -3.15 -17.88
CA SER A 421 -19.63 -2.23 -18.65
C SER A 421 -18.60 -1.59 -17.72
N VAL A 422 -17.39 -1.43 -18.19
CA VAL A 422 -16.36 -0.75 -17.41
C VAL A 422 -16.68 0.74 -17.16
N LEU A 423 -17.64 1.35 -17.87
CA LEU A 423 -18.23 2.67 -17.52
C LEU A 423 -19.06 2.63 -16.23
N GLU A 424 -19.48 1.46 -15.80
CA GLU A 424 -20.40 1.22 -14.68
C GLU A 424 -19.71 0.61 -13.46
N VAL A 425 -18.42 0.28 -13.59
CA VAL A 425 -17.66 -0.35 -12.49
C VAL A 425 -17.21 0.71 -11.49
N ASP A 426 -17.51 0.48 -10.22
CA ASP A 426 -16.90 1.23 -9.13
C ASP A 426 -15.44 0.76 -8.95
N ASN A 427 -14.52 1.58 -9.43
CA ASN A 427 -13.09 1.29 -9.32
C ASN A 427 -12.52 1.45 -7.90
N GLY A 428 -13.29 2.00 -6.97
CA GLY A 428 -12.95 2.06 -5.55
C GLY A 428 -13.28 0.76 -4.79
N ALA A 429 -14.14 -0.10 -5.36
CA ALA A 429 -14.49 -1.37 -4.76
C ALA A 429 -13.40 -2.41 -4.98
N ASP A 430 -12.69 -2.74 -3.91
CA ASP A 430 -11.62 -3.73 -3.85
C ASP A 430 -11.79 -4.55 -2.56
N THR A 431 -12.43 -5.71 -2.70
CA THR A 431 -12.79 -6.54 -1.55
C THR A 431 -11.57 -7.18 -0.90
N HIS A 432 -10.53 -7.53 -1.67
CA HIS A 432 -9.30 -8.10 -1.13
C HIS A 432 -8.52 -7.09 -0.27
N THR A 433 -8.30 -5.88 -0.79
CA THR A 433 -7.61 -4.82 -0.03
C THR A 433 -8.40 -4.45 1.22
N HIS A 434 -9.73 -4.35 1.12
CA HIS A 434 -10.59 -4.04 2.26
C HIS A 434 -10.47 -5.11 3.36
N SER A 435 -10.66 -6.39 3.03
CA SER A 435 -10.50 -7.51 3.96
C SER A 435 -9.12 -7.55 4.62
N THR A 436 -8.06 -7.38 3.83
CA THR A 436 -6.69 -7.36 4.35
C THR A 436 -6.45 -6.21 5.32
N MET A 437 -7.01 -5.03 5.04
CA MET A 437 -6.92 -3.88 5.96
C MET A 437 -7.71 -4.09 7.24
N GLN A 438 -8.88 -4.73 7.20
CA GLN A 438 -9.64 -5.05 8.41
C GLN A 438 -8.91 -6.11 9.26
N ALA A 439 -8.33 -7.12 8.63
CA ALA A 439 -7.44 -8.06 9.33
C ALA A 439 -6.26 -7.34 10.00
N ALA A 440 -5.61 -6.39 9.30
CA ALA A 440 -4.54 -5.57 9.87
C ALA A 440 -5.03 -4.74 11.07
N ARG A 441 -6.24 -4.14 11.00
CA ARG A 441 -6.86 -3.42 12.12
C ARG A 441 -6.98 -4.29 13.35
N ALA A 442 -7.49 -5.51 13.19
CA ALA A 442 -7.65 -6.45 14.30
C ALA A 442 -6.29 -6.85 14.90
N LEU A 443 -5.26 -7.08 14.08
CA LEU A 443 -3.91 -7.41 14.54
C LEU A 443 -3.25 -6.25 15.29
N ILE A 444 -3.41 -5.00 14.84
CA ILE A 444 -2.91 -3.80 15.52
C ILE A 444 -3.60 -3.66 16.89
N ALA A 445 -4.92 -3.70 16.91
CA ALA A 445 -5.71 -3.51 18.13
C ALA A 445 -5.43 -4.57 19.21
N ASN A 446 -4.97 -5.77 18.80
CA ASN A 446 -4.59 -6.86 19.68
C ASN A 446 -3.06 -7.02 19.84
N HIS A 447 -2.28 -6.07 19.34
CA HIS A 447 -0.81 -6.00 19.46
C HIS A 447 -0.09 -7.28 19.00
N LEU A 448 -0.62 -7.96 17.98
CA LEU A 448 -0.01 -9.19 17.46
C LEU A 448 1.14 -8.87 16.50
N PRO A 449 2.24 -9.67 16.50
CA PRO A 449 3.38 -9.45 15.60
C PRO A 449 3.06 -9.84 14.16
N TRP A 450 2.89 -8.86 13.29
CA TRP A 450 2.48 -9.07 11.90
C TRP A 450 3.32 -8.31 10.87
N ARG A 451 3.25 -8.79 9.64
CA ARG A 451 3.84 -8.15 8.45
C ARG A 451 2.98 -8.41 7.21
N VAL A 452 3.16 -7.64 6.16
CA VAL A 452 2.66 -7.97 4.83
C VAL A 452 3.62 -8.98 4.18
N ILE A 453 3.05 -9.95 3.48
CA ILE A 453 3.71 -10.91 2.61
C ILE A 453 3.08 -10.78 1.23
N THR A 454 3.92 -10.70 0.20
CA THR A 454 3.47 -10.75 -1.19
C THR A 454 4.13 -11.95 -1.89
N ARG A 455 3.80 -12.19 -3.16
CA ARG A 455 4.49 -13.15 -4.04
C ARG A 455 6.01 -13.03 -3.97
N LYS A 456 6.55 -11.80 -3.83
CA LYS A 456 7.99 -11.54 -3.75
C LYS A 456 8.67 -12.21 -2.55
N SER A 457 7.95 -12.44 -1.47
CA SER A 457 8.48 -12.89 -0.19
C SER A 457 7.99 -14.28 0.25
N LEU A 458 7.49 -15.10 -0.67
CA LEU A 458 7.07 -16.49 -0.38
C LEU A 458 8.19 -17.34 0.24
N ASN A 459 9.45 -17.07 -0.07
CA ASN A 459 10.61 -17.72 0.53
C ASN A 459 10.79 -17.39 2.04
N ARG A 460 10.06 -16.40 2.56
CA ARG A 460 10.06 -16.00 3.99
C ARG A 460 8.97 -16.69 4.82
N LEU A 461 8.10 -17.51 4.21
CA LEU A 461 7.02 -18.19 4.93
C LEU A 461 7.55 -19.02 6.11
N GLY A 462 8.73 -19.64 6.00
CA GLY A 462 9.37 -20.41 7.08
C GLY A 462 9.68 -19.61 8.35
N ALA A 463 9.70 -18.28 8.30
CA ALA A 463 9.86 -17.41 9.47
C ALA A 463 8.54 -17.07 10.17
N LEU A 464 7.40 -17.45 9.59
CA LEU A 464 6.05 -17.17 10.10
C LEU A 464 5.49 -18.41 10.80
N LYS A 465 4.53 -18.17 11.68
CA LYS A 465 3.72 -19.22 12.32
C LYS A 465 2.34 -19.35 11.67
N THR A 466 1.78 -18.25 11.21
CA THR A 466 0.45 -18.18 10.60
C THR A 466 0.48 -17.29 9.37
N LEU A 467 -0.16 -17.73 8.28
CA LEU A 467 -0.45 -16.94 7.10
C LEU A 467 -1.94 -16.65 7.03
N VAL A 468 -2.31 -15.44 6.67
CA VAL A 468 -3.70 -14.99 6.49
C VAL A 468 -3.91 -14.66 5.02
N LEU A 469 -4.87 -15.34 4.38
CA LEU A 469 -5.34 -15.12 3.01
C LEU A 469 -6.75 -14.51 3.07
N SER A 470 -6.82 -13.18 3.19
CA SER A 470 -8.10 -12.47 3.24
C SER A 470 -8.66 -12.30 1.83
N ASN A 471 -9.56 -13.20 1.42
CA ASN A 471 -10.28 -13.13 0.14
C ASN A 471 -9.35 -12.95 -1.09
N VAL A 472 -8.32 -13.76 -1.20
CA VAL A 472 -7.33 -13.73 -2.29
C VAL A 472 -7.87 -14.46 -3.52
N HIS A 473 -8.55 -13.75 -4.41
CA HIS A 473 -9.27 -14.33 -5.55
C HIS A 473 -8.37 -15.04 -6.55
N HIS A 474 -7.38 -14.31 -7.08
CA HIS A 474 -6.45 -14.80 -8.09
C HIS A 474 -5.16 -15.29 -7.45
N MET A 475 -4.77 -16.50 -7.77
CA MET A 475 -3.51 -17.09 -7.32
C MET A 475 -2.81 -17.83 -8.47
N ASP A 476 -1.48 -17.75 -8.50
CA ASP A 476 -0.68 -18.51 -9.43
C ASP A 476 -0.27 -19.89 -8.86
N GLU A 477 0.29 -20.73 -9.72
CA GLU A 477 0.69 -22.09 -9.35
C GLU A 477 1.87 -22.08 -8.35
N ALA A 478 2.75 -21.09 -8.41
CA ALA A 478 3.89 -20.97 -7.50
C ALA A 478 3.44 -20.56 -6.09
N GLU A 479 2.48 -19.61 -6.00
CA GLU A 479 1.84 -19.22 -4.74
C GLU A 479 1.14 -20.43 -4.08
N ILE A 480 0.33 -21.15 -4.85
CA ILE A 480 -0.39 -22.35 -4.40
C ILE A 480 0.59 -23.41 -3.91
N ALA A 481 1.63 -23.72 -4.69
CA ALA A 481 2.63 -24.72 -4.34
C ALA A 481 3.43 -24.36 -3.09
N ALA A 482 3.86 -23.09 -2.97
CA ALA A 482 4.61 -22.61 -1.81
C ALA A 482 3.78 -22.66 -0.52
N ILE A 483 2.53 -22.22 -0.57
CA ILE A 483 1.62 -22.24 0.59
C ILE A 483 1.31 -23.68 0.99
N ARG A 484 1.00 -24.56 0.02
CA ARG A 484 0.73 -25.98 0.28
C ARG A 484 1.92 -26.68 0.94
N ALA A 485 3.12 -26.48 0.41
CA ALA A 485 4.34 -27.06 0.96
C ALA A 485 4.61 -26.53 2.39
N TRP A 486 4.43 -25.24 2.62
CA TRP A 486 4.67 -24.63 3.93
C TRP A 486 3.66 -25.11 4.98
N VAL A 487 2.37 -25.17 4.64
CA VAL A 487 1.33 -25.71 5.55
C VAL A 487 1.60 -27.19 5.82
N GLY A 488 1.95 -27.98 4.81
CA GLY A 488 2.32 -29.39 4.97
C GLY A 488 3.48 -29.61 5.95
N ALA A 489 4.44 -28.68 6.00
CA ALA A 489 5.57 -28.68 6.93
C ALA A 489 5.26 -28.13 8.34
N GLY A 490 4.03 -27.71 8.64
CA GLY A 490 3.60 -27.26 9.97
C GLY A 490 3.25 -25.79 10.08
N GLY A 491 3.27 -25.04 8.98
CA GLY A 491 2.72 -23.67 8.95
C GLY A 491 1.21 -23.69 9.14
N ASN A 492 0.65 -22.65 9.76
CA ASN A 492 -0.79 -22.55 9.98
C ASN A 492 -1.41 -21.52 9.03
N LEU A 493 -2.64 -21.77 8.57
CA LEU A 493 -3.31 -20.98 7.57
C LEU A 493 -4.70 -20.50 8.07
N TYR A 494 -4.98 -19.22 7.90
CA TYR A 494 -6.35 -18.69 7.88
C TYR A 494 -6.68 -18.27 6.45
N ALA A 495 -7.85 -18.63 5.95
CA ALA A 495 -8.33 -18.20 4.66
C ALA A 495 -9.82 -17.85 4.72
N SER A 496 -10.28 -16.88 3.93
CA SER A 496 -11.68 -16.45 3.88
C SER A 496 -12.20 -16.29 2.45
N GLY A 497 -13.53 -16.34 2.31
CA GLY A 497 -14.23 -16.03 1.09
C GLY A 497 -13.81 -16.87 -0.12
N ALA A 498 -13.59 -16.20 -1.24
CA ALA A 498 -13.26 -16.82 -2.53
C ALA A 498 -11.76 -17.07 -2.74
N THR A 499 -10.98 -17.16 -1.68
CA THR A 499 -9.53 -17.39 -1.76
C THR A 499 -9.22 -18.61 -2.63
N SER A 500 -8.32 -18.42 -3.61
CA SER A 500 -7.85 -19.44 -4.56
C SER A 500 -8.90 -20.04 -5.50
N LEU A 501 -9.99 -19.30 -5.79
CA LEU A 501 -11.04 -19.78 -6.68
C LEU A 501 -10.72 -19.58 -8.18
N VAL A 502 -9.84 -18.65 -8.50
CA VAL A 502 -9.49 -18.28 -9.87
C VAL A 502 -7.98 -18.34 -10.04
N LYS A 503 -7.52 -18.92 -11.15
CA LYS A 503 -6.10 -18.84 -11.53
C LYS A 503 -5.73 -17.40 -11.90
N GLN A 504 -4.46 -17.05 -11.79
CA GLN A 504 -3.95 -15.71 -12.12
C GLN A 504 -4.33 -15.24 -13.53
N ASN A 505 -4.50 -16.15 -14.48
CA ASN A 505 -4.93 -15.85 -15.86
C ASN A 505 -6.43 -15.59 -16.01
N GLY A 506 -7.24 -15.65 -14.95
CA GLY A 506 -8.70 -15.48 -14.98
C GLY A 506 -9.49 -16.78 -15.12
N GLN A 507 -8.84 -17.92 -15.26
CA GLN A 507 -9.55 -19.19 -15.39
C GLN A 507 -10.20 -19.59 -14.06
N ARG A 508 -11.52 -19.43 -13.97
CA ARG A 508 -12.31 -19.88 -12.83
C ARG A 508 -12.21 -21.40 -12.68
N GLN A 509 -12.03 -21.85 -11.45
CA GLN A 509 -11.98 -23.26 -11.12
C GLN A 509 -13.33 -23.77 -10.61
N PRO A 510 -13.64 -25.06 -10.79
CA PRO A 510 -14.85 -25.67 -10.24
C PRO A 510 -14.81 -25.81 -8.71
N ASP A 511 -13.62 -25.76 -8.11
CA ASP A 511 -13.36 -25.80 -6.67
C ASP A 511 -12.20 -24.87 -6.33
N PHE A 512 -11.97 -24.58 -5.05
CA PHE A 512 -10.80 -23.86 -4.61
C PHE A 512 -9.51 -24.61 -4.96
N LEU A 513 -8.50 -23.92 -5.46
CA LEU A 513 -7.17 -24.52 -5.72
C LEU A 513 -6.52 -25.05 -4.44
N LEU A 514 -6.93 -24.53 -3.27
CA LEU A 514 -6.48 -24.95 -1.93
C LEU A 514 -7.59 -25.71 -1.15
N SER A 515 -8.59 -26.30 -1.83
CA SER A 515 -9.69 -27.00 -1.18
C SER A 515 -9.27 -28.15 -0.27
N ASP A 516 -8.14 -28.80 -0.59
CA ASP A 516 -7.50 -29.83 0.21
C ASP A 516 -6.94 -29.32 1.54
N LEU A 517 -6.49 -28.07 1.58
CA LEU A 517 -6.06 -27.38 2.81
C LEU A 517 -7.29 -26.91 3.61
N PHE A 518 -8.25 -26.32 2.94
CA PHE A 518 -9.44 -25.73 3.59
C PHE A 518 -10.34 -26.78 4.25
N GLY A 519 -10.27 -28.04 3.79
CA GLY A 519 -11.14 -29.09 4.27
C GLY A 519 -12.60 -28.95 3.79
N VAL A 520 -12.82 -28.16 2.74
CA VAL A 520 -14.11 -27.93 2.11
C VAL A 520 -13.99 -27.96 0.59
N SER A 521 -15.10 -28.21 -0.09
CA SER A 521 -15.25 -28.01 -1.53
C SER A 521 -16.35 -27.00 -1.81
N LEU A 522 -16.16 -26.18 -2.82
CA LEU A 522 -17.16 -25.20 -3.27
C LEU A 522 -18.41 -25.88 -3.80
N VAL A 523 -19.56 -25.37 -3.41
CA VAL A 523 -20.87 -25.69 -3.98
C VAL A 523 -21.34 -24.54 -4.85
N LYS A 524 -21.33 -23.31 -4.30
CA LYS A 524 -21.72 -22.08 -4.99
C LYS A 524 -20.96 -20.89 -4.44
N ALA A 525 -20.53 -19.98 -5.31
CA ALA A 525 -20.06 -18.66 -4.93
C ALA A 525 -21.19 -17.65 -5.04
N ASP A 526 -21.44 -16.87 -4.01
CA ASP A 526 -22.37 -15.76 -4.02
C ASP A 526 -21.61 -14.44 -3.75
N TRP A 527 -21.63 -13.57 -4.75
CA TRP A 527 -20.91 -12.30 -4.71
C TRP A 527 -21.77 -11.14 -4.20
N ALA A 528 -23.08 -11.37 -4.04
CA ALA A 528 -24.02 -10.35 -3.57
C ALA A 528 -23.76 -10.01 -2.09
N ASP A 529 -24.08 -8.79 -1.73
CA ASP A 529 -24.19 -8.36 -0.35
C ASP A 529 -25.49 -8.90 0.24
N TRP A 530 -25.43 -10.02 0.93
CA TRP A 530 -26.58 -10.60 1.60
C TRP A 530 -26.36 -10.78 3.10
N GLU A 531 -27.47 -10.88 3.83
CA GLU A 531 -27.46 -10.99 5.27
C GLU A 531 -27.65 -12.45 5.69
N HIS A 532 -26.87 -12.90 6.65
CA HIS A 532 -26.99 -14.21 7.28
C HIS A 532 -26.43 -14.19 8.68
N TYR A 533 -26.53 -15.30 9.36
CA TYR A 533 -26.12 -15.42 10.75
C TYR A 533 -25.19 -16.62 10.91
N LEU A 534 -24.24 -16.48 11.82
CA LEU A 534 -23.29 -17.51 12.21
C LEU A 534 -23.68 -18.06 13.58
N VAL A 535 -23.81 -19.39 13.66
CA VAL A 535 -24.10 -20.12 14.90
C VAL A 535 -22.94 -21.05 15.21
N PRO A 536 -22.26 -20.90 16.37
CA PRO A 536 -21.20 -21.82 16.80
C PRO A 536 -21.75 -23.24 17.03
N THR A 537 -21.03 -24.25 16.52
CA THR A 537 -21.26 -25.66 16.87
C THR A 537 -20.72 -25.95 18.28
N VAL A 538 -20.92 -27.16 18.78
CA VAL A 538 -20.30 -27.61 20.04
C VAL A 538 -18.78 -27.46 20.02
N ALA A 539 -18.13 -27.77 18.88
CA ALA A 539 -16.68 -27.65 18.70
C ALA A 539 -16.20 -26.19 18.64
N GLY A 540 -17.03 -25.27 18.17
CA GLY A 540 -16.69 -23.86 18.03
C GLY A 540 -17.10 -22.96 19.20
N ARG A 541 -17.89 -23.46 20.15
CA ARG A 541 -18.51 -22.65 21.20
C ARG A 541 -17.52 -21.87 22.09
N GLU A 542 -16.38 -22.45 22.39
CA GLU A 542 -15.37 -21.76 23.21
C GLU A 542 -14.62 -20.69 22.39
N ILE A 543 -14.38 -20.97 21.09
CA ILE A 543 -13.66 -20.08 20.19
C ILE A 543 -14.53 -18.88 19.80
N LEU A 544 -15.80 -19.15 19.52
CA LEU A 544 -16.81 -18.16 19.09
C LEU A 544 -17.78 -17.84 20.21
N SER A 545 -17.29 -17.77 21.45
CA SER A 545 -18.09 -17.51 22.64
C SER A 545 -18.79 -16.15 22.58
N GLY A 546 -19.99 -16.08 23.14
CA GLY A 546 -20.86 -14.89 23.12
C GLY A 546 -22.00 -14.98 22.11
N TRP A 547 -22.02 -16.03 21.28
CA TRP A 547 -23.05 -16.28 20.28
C TRP A 547 -23.61 -17.68 20.41
N ASP A 548 -24.90 -17.85 20.14
CA ASP A 548 -25.58 -19.14 20.15
C ASP A 548 -26.78 -19.16 19.18
N ALA A 549 -27.56 -20.24 19.17
CA ALA A 549 -28.68 -20.38 18.26
C ALA A 549 -29.84 -19.39 18.52
N ASN A 550 -29.95 -18.84 19.73
CA ASN A 550 -30.98 -17.85 20.08
C ASN A 550 -30.53 -16.43 19.72
N TYR A 551 -29.21 -16.18 19.81
CA TYR A 551 -28.57 -14.90 19.53
C TYR A 551 -27.34 -15.12 18.61
N PRO A 552 -27.58 -15.48 17.31
CA PRO A 552 -26.49 -15.74 16.39
C PRO A 552 -25.78 -14.46 15.96
N ALA A 553 -24.53 -14.60 15.54
CA ALA A 553 -23.75 -13.49 15.04
C ALA A 553 -24.21 -13.02 13.66
N TYR A 554 -24.56 -11.75 13.53
CA TYR A 554 -24.95 -11.15 12.24
C TYR A 554 -23.76 -10.94 11.35
N ILE A 555 -23.87 -11.37 10.07
CA ILE A 555 -22.89 -11.17 9.02
C ILE A 555 -23.59 -10.60 7.79
N ARG A 556 -22.93 -9.64 7.15
CA ARG A 556 -23.34 -9.10 5.85
C ARG A 556 -22.16 -9.08 4.90
N GLY A 557 -22.37 -9.52 3.67
CA GLY A 557 -21.35 -9.52 2.63
C GLY A 557 -21.44 -10.75 1.71
N PRO A 558 -20.47 -10.90 0.80
CA PRO A 558 -20.38 -12.09 -0.03
C PRO A 558 -20.11 -13.34 0.79
N GLY A 559 -20.58 -14.48 0.32
CA GLY A 559 -20.40 -15.76 0.99
C GLY A 559 -20.27 -16.93 0.02
N MET A 560 -19.55 -17.96 0.47
CA MET A 560 -19.37 -19.19 -0.29
C MET A 560 -20.25 -20.27 0.32
N ASP A 561 -21.04 -20.96 -0.51
CA ASP A 561 -21.63 -22.23 -0.10
C ASP A 561 -20.62 -23.33 -0.28
N VAL A 562 -20.35 -24.04 0.79
CA VAL A 562 -19.33 -25.10 0.79
C VAL A 562 -19.85 -26.38 1.40
N ARG A 563 -19.28 -27.50 1.01
CA ARG A 563 -19.51 -28.81 1.61
C ARG A 563 -18.23 -29.30 2.27
N LEU A 564 -18.41 -29.94 3.41
CA LEU A 564 -17.32 -30.49 4.18
C LEU A 564 -16.59 -31.63 3.42
N ARG A 565 -15.27 -31.66 3.50
CA ARG A 565 -14.45 -32.81 3.11
C ARG A 565 -14.13 -33.68 4.34
N ALA A 566 -13.68 -34.91 4.12
CA ALA A 566 -13.24 -35.77 5.22
C ALA A 566 -12.12 -35.10 6.07
N ASN A 567 -12.10 -35.36 7.36
CA ASN A 567 -11.10 -34.88 8.34
C ASN A 567 -11.14 -33.37 8.64
N ALA A 568 -12.29 -32.72 8.48
CA ALA A 568 -12.47 -31.34 8.89
C ALA A 568 -13.58 -31.22 9.95
N THR A 569 -13.49 -30.21 10.81
CA THR A 569 -14.41 -29.95 11.91
C THR A 569 -15.12 -28.64 11.66
N VAL A 570 -16.46 -28.63 11.66
CA VAL A 570 -17.27 -27.43 11.55
C VAL A 570 -17.28 -26.72 12.90
N LEU A 571 -16.80 -25.50 12.96
CA LEU A 571 -16.81 -24.65 14.15
C LEU A 571 -18.06 -23.77 14.21
N ALA A 572 -18.63 -23.40 13.07
CA ALA A 572 -19.88 -22.65 12.98
C ALA A 572 -20.64 -23.03 11.72
N THR A 573 -21.97 -22.96 11.81
CA THR A 573 -22.91 -23.15 10.70
C THR A 573 -23.65 -21.85 10.39
N ARG A 574 -24.26 -21.79 9.22
CA ARG A 574 -25.05 -20.67 8.73
C ARG A 574 -26.51 -20.81 9.13
N THR A 575 -27.10 -19.72 9.59
CA THR A 575 -28.55 -19.56 9.73
C THR A 575 -29.00 -18.48 8.76
N LEU A 576 -30.04 -18.77 7.98
CA LEU A 576 -30.62 -17.84 7.02
C LEU A 576 -31.61 -16.89 7.73
N PRO A 577 -31.69 -15.63 7.28
CA PRO A 577 -32.70 -14.70 7.78
C PRO A 577 -34.08 -15.01 7.25
N TRP A 578 -35.08 -14.37 7.83
CA TRP A 578 -36.39 -14.23 7.20
C TRP A 578 -36.25 -13.56 5.83
N PRO A 579 -37.17 -13.77 4.87
CA PRO A 579 -37.12 -13.10 3.59
C PRO A 579 -36.97 -11.58 3.73
N ALA A 580 -36.32 -10.97 2.73
CA ALA A 580 -36.19 -9.52 2.69
C ALA A 580 -37.58 -8.87 2.80
N PRO A 581 -37.74 -7.83 3.64
CA PRO A 581 -39.04 -7.20 3.85
C PRO A 581 -39.55 -6.54 2.57
N ASP A 582 -40.81 -6.75 2.27
CA ASP A 582 -41.58 -6.03 1.27
C ASP A 582 -42.81 -5.39 1.89
N ALA A 583 -43.60 -4.68 1.09
CA ALA A 583 -44.79 -3.98 1.58
C ALA A 583 -45.86 -4.90 2.25
N ARG A 584 -45.77 -6.20 2.09
CA ARG A 584 -46.76 -7.18 2.58
C ARG A 584 -46.16 -8.25 3.50
N SER A 585 -44.86 -8.51 3.36
CA SER A 585 -44.19 -9.61 4.04
C SER A 585 -42.91 -9.11 4.70
N PHE A 586 -42.89 -8.94 6.03
CA PHE A 586 -41.73 -8.58 6.80
C PHE A 586 -41.82 -9.20 8.20
N ALA A 587 -40.67 -9.57 8.74
CA ALA A 587 -40.56 -10.13 10.09
C ALA A 587 -40.17 -9.07 11.14
N SER A 588 -39.60 -7.94 10.69
CA SER A 588 -39.25 -6.78 11.50
C SER A 588 -39.33 -5.50 10.64
N ILE A 589 -39.50 -4.35 11.26
CA ILE A 589 -39.61 -3.04 10.58
C ILE A 589 -38.31 -2.64 9.86
N HIS A 590 -37.12 -3.02 10.42
CA HIS A 590 -35.83 -2.50 9.96
C HIS A 590 -34.75 -3.57 9.73
N SER A 591 -35.00 -4.81 10.12
CA SER A 591 -33.99 -5.87 10.09
C SER A 591 -34.56 -7.16 9.51
N ASN A 592 -33.66 -8.06 9.07
CA ASN A 592 -34.00 -9.43 8.68
C ASN A 592 -33.59 -10.39 9.83
N PRO A 593 -34.48 -10.71 10.79
CA PRO A 593 -34.13 -11.57 11.92
C PRO A 593 -33.68 -12.97 11.50
N PRO A 594 -32.89 -13.68 12.31
CA PRO A 594 -32.53 -15.07 12.04
C PRO A 594 -33.77 -15.96 12.05
N TRP A 595 -33.82 -16.90 11.11
CA TRP A 595 -34.98 -17.82 11.00
C TRP A 595 -34.56 -19.27 10.81
N PHE A 596 -33.99 -19.62 9.64
CA PHE A 596 -33.80 -21.01 9.23
C PHE A 596 -32.36 -21.46 9.48
N ALA A 597 -32.17 -22.34 10.49
CA ALA A 597 -30.89 -22.99 10.73
C ALA A 597 -30.55 -23.97 9.60
N THR A 598 -29.30 -23.94 9.14
CA THR A 598 -28.77 -24.85 8.15
C THR A 598 -27.57 -25.63 8.69
N ASP A 599 -27.22 -26.73 8.01
CA ASP A 599 -25.97 -27.46 8.25
C ASP A 599 -24.80 -26.94 7.38
N SER A 600 -25.00 -25.83 6.65
CA SER A 600 -23.95 -25.24 5.79
C SER A 600 -22.77 -24.77 6.63
N PRO A 601 -21.54 -25.29 6.37
CA PRO A 601 -20.38 -24.88 7.14
C PRO A 601 -20.04 -23.40 6.87
N GLU A 602 -19.83 -22.63 7.95
CA GLU A 602 -19.43 -21.21 7.85
C GLU A 602 -17.99 -21.01 8.32
N VAL A 603 -17.59 -21.70 9.37
CA VAL A 603 -16.20 -21.73 9.84
C VAL A 603 -15.76 -23.17 10.03
N VAL A 604 -14.64 -23.52 9.39
CA VAL A 604 -14.12 -24.89 9.35
C VAL A 604 -12.68 -24.93 9.81
N LEU A 605 -12.35 -25.87 10.69
CA LEU A 605 -10.99 -26.21 11.09
C LEU A 605 -10.58 -27.53 10.46
N SER A 606 -9.49 -27.52 9.70
CA SER A 606 -8.93 -28.71 9.06
C SER A 606 -7.45 -28.88 9.41
N ARG A 607 -6.88 -30.02 8.98
CA ARG A 607 -5.46 -30.34 9.08
C ARG A 607 -4.92 -30.73 7.70
N TYR A 608 -3.73 -30.23 7.38
CA TYR A 608 -3.01 -30.64 6.18
C TYR A 608 -1.53 -30.86 6.51
N GLY A 609 -1.07 -32.10 6.37
CA GLY A 609 0.27 -32.49 6.87
C GLY A 609 0.39 -32.21 8.37
N GLN A 610 1.36 -31.36 8.75
CA GLN A 610 1.57 -30.97 10.13
C GLN A 610 0.85 -29.64 10.49
N GLY A 611 0.33 -28.91 9.52
CA GLY A 611 -0.31 -27.61 9.71
C GLY A 611 -1.79 -27.70 10.04
N ARG A 612 -2.30 -26.63 10.63
CA ARG A 612 -3.73 -26.39 10.91
C ARG A 612 -4.25 -25.28 10.01
N VAL A 613 -5.47 -25.44 9.54
CA VAL A 613 -6.10 -24.48 8.63
C VAL A 613 -7.48 -24.10 9.13
N VAL A 614 -7.76 -22.82 9.23
CA VAL A 614 -9.11 -22.27 9.39
C VAL A 614 -9.56 -21.69 8.08
N TYR A 615 -10.73 -22.11 7.61
CA TYR A 615 -11.41 -21.51 6.48
C TYR A 615 -12.74 -20.91 6.93
N CYS A 616 -13.00 -19.66 6.52
CA CYS A 616 -14.26 -18.96 6.73
C CYS A 616 -14.95 -18.75 5.39
N ALA A 617 -16.20 -19.20 5.25
CA ALA A 617 -16.98 -19.08 4.02
C ALA A 617 -17.37 -17.61 3.72
N SER A 618 -17.46 -16.78 4.76
CA SER A 618 -17.63 -15.31 4.70
C SER A 618 -16.37 -14.60 5.14
N LEU A 619 -16.34 -13.26 4.98
CA LEU A 619 -15.21 -12.40 5.34
C LEU A 619 -15.29 -12.01 6.84
N LEU A 620 -15.00 -12.95 7.72
CA LEU A 620 -15.17 -12.78 9.16
C LEU A 620 -14.27 -11.67 9.74
N GLU A 621 -13.12 -11.43 9.14
CA GLU A 621 -12.20 -10.33 9.49
C GLU A 621 -12.77 -8.94 9.24
N GLU A 622 -13.81 -8.81 8.40
CA GLU A 622 -14.50 -7.53 8.12
C GLU A 622 -15.62 -7.21 9.12
N VAL A 623 -16.05 -8.17 9.93
CA VAL A 623 -17.22 -8.01 10.78
C VAL A 623 -16.87 -7.22 12.02
N GLU A 624 -17.14 -5.92 12.02
CA GLU A 624 -16.80 -4.99 13.12
C GLU A 624 -17.43 -5.37 14.47
N THR A 625 -18.57 -6.05 14.46
CA THR A 625 -19.24 -6.53 15.68
C THR A 625 -18.62 -7.81 16.23
N LEU A 626 -17.69 -8.44 15.51
CA LEU A 626 -17.02 -9.70 15.87
C LEU A 626 -15.49 -9.60 15.89
N PRO A 627 -14.87 -8.48 16.33
CA PRO A 627 -13.42 -8.29 16.21
C PRO A 627 -12.61 -9.38 16.91
N ASP A 628 -13.13 -9.89 18.03
CA ASP A 628 -12.48 -10.94 18.82
C ASP A 628 -12.53 -12.31 18.15
N SER A 629 -13.55 -12.59 17.33
CA SER A 629 -13.73 -13.92 16.72
C SER A 629 -12.59 -14.25 15.75
N PHE A 630 -12.19 -13.30 14.89
CA PHE A 630 -11.04 -13.45 14.01
C PHE A 630 -9.75 -13.71 14.82
N ILE A 631 -9.51 -12.92 15.85
CA ILE A 631 -8.33 -13.06 16.71
C ILE A 631 -8.31 -14.39 17.47
N ARG A 632 -9.45 -14.85 17.96
CA ARG A 632 -9.57 -16.17 18.62
C ARG A 632 -9.28 -17.31 17.67
N LEU A 633 -9.73 -17.23 16.42
CA LEU A 633 -9.39 -18.19 15.37
C LEU A 633 -7.88 -18.21 15.08
N LEU A 634 -7.22 -17.06 15.03
CA LEU A 634 -5.76 -17.00 14.89
C LEU A 634 -5.04 -17.59 16.11
N ARG A 635 -5.56 -17.38 17.33
CA ARG A 635 -5.05 -17.99 18.57
C ARG A 635 -5.25 -19.50 18.62
N GLN A 636 -6.30 -20.02 17.98
CA GLN A 636 -6.46 -21.48 17.77
C GLN A 636 -5.37 -22.04 16.85
N LEU A 637 -4.90 -21.27 15.88
CA LEU A 637 -3.82 -21.68 14.98
C LEU A 637 -2.45 -21.54 15.64
N ASN A 638 -2.25 -20.52 16.46
CA ASN A 638 -1.01 -20.27 17.19
C ASN A 638 -1.29 -19.63 18.55
N ASP A 639 -0.96 -20.33 19.63
CA ASP A 639 -1.20 -19.92 21.02
C ASP A 639 -0.07 -19.08 21.63
N ARG A 640 1.10 -19.00 20.96
CA ARG A 640 2.29 -18.30 21.45
C ARG A 640 2.90 -17.38 20.40
N PHE A 641 2.78 -16.09 20.65
CA PHE A 641 3.38 -15.06 19.82
C PHE A 641 4.74 -14.61 20.36
N THR A 642 5.60 -14.11 19.46
CA THR A 642 6.95 -13.63 19.78
C THR A 642 6.93 -12.48 20.79
N PHE A 643 5.87 -11.67 20.77
CA PHE A 643 5.61 -10.73 21.87
C PHE A 643 4.12 -10.66 22.22
N GLU A 644 3.85 -10.26 23.43
CA GLU A 644 2.52 -9.96 23.95
C GLU A 644 2.58 -8.68 24.75
N VAL A 645 1.67 -7.76 24.46
CA VAL A 645 1.52 -6.45 25.10
C VAL A 645 0.08 -6.28 25.54
N THR A 646 -0.12 -5.73 26.71
CA THR A 646 -1.45 -5.34 27.18
C THR A 646 -1.50 -3.84 27.33
N THR A 647 -2.18 -3.16 26.39
CA THR A 647 -2.29 -1.71 26.38
C THR A 647 -3.50 -1.27 25.53
N HIS A 648 -3.67 0.04 25.32
CA HIS A 648 -4.77 0.60 24.56
C HIS A 648 -4.72 0.15 23.08
N PRO A 649 -5.86 -0.21 22.43
CA PRO A 649 -5.92 -0.70 21.05
C PRO A 649 -5.33 0.23 19.98
N ALA A 650 -5.22 1.53 20.25
CA ALA A 650 -4.58 2.50 19.34
C ALA A 650 -3.03 2.43 19.32
N VAL A 651 -2.44 1.54 20.14
CA VAL A 651 -0.98 1.36 20.20
C VAL A 651 -0.57 0.28 19.22
N GLU A 652 0.31 0.63 18.31
CA GLU A 652 0.95 -0.36 17.43
C GLU A 652 2.29 -0.82 17.99
N ALA A 653 2.54 -2.13 17.96
CA ALA A 653 3.77 -2.75 18.44
C ALA A 653 4.56 -3.34 17.27
N THR A 654 5.88 -3.08 17.24
CA THR A 654 6.78 -3.64 16.22
C THR A 654 8.08 -4.15 16.86
N LEU A 655 8.68 -5.17 16.26
CA LEU A 655 9.94 -5.75 16.71
C LEU A 655 10.89 -5.91 15.53
N PHE A 656 12.14 -5.44 15.67
CA PHE A 656 13.20 -5.61 14.70
C PHE A 656 14.39 -6.33 15.31
N HIS A 657 14.94 -7.31 14.59
CA HIS A 657 16.19 -7.97 14.94
C HIS A 657 17.35 -7.27 14.24
N GLN A 658 18.37 -6.88 14.99
CA GLN A 658 19.61 -6.25 14.53
C GLN A 658 20.81 -7.15 14.90
N PRO A 659 21.10 -8.19 14.08
CA PRO A 659 22.14 -9.16 14.40
C PRO A 659 23.52 -8.53 14.55
N ASP A 660 23.88 -7.57 13.68
CA ASP A 660 25.16 -6.84 13.74
C ASP A 660 25.42 -6.12 15.06
N ARG A 661 24.33 -5.73 15.75
CA ARG A 661 24.35 -5.05 17.06
C ARG A 661 24.00 -6.03 18.21
N ARG A 662 23.83 -7.30 17.93
CA ARG A 662 23.41 -8.37 18.87
C ARG A 662 22.26 -7.94 19.75
N ARG A 663 21.17 -7.42 19.12
CA ARG A 663 20.00 -6.93 19.85
C ARG A 663 18.70 -7.04 19.04
N TYR A 664 17.61 -6.93 19.79
CA TYR A 664 16.29 -6.63 19.23
C TYR A 664 15.90 -5.19 19.60
N VAL A 665 15.14 -4.54 18.75
CA VAL A 665 14.54 -3.22 19.01
C VAL A 665 13.03 -3.35 18.95
N PHE A 666 12.38 -3.20 20.09
CA PHE A 666 10.95 -3.20 20.23
C PHE A 666 10.45 -1.74 20.23
N SER A 667 9.37 -1.45 19.50
CA SER A 667 8.78 -0.12 19.44
C SER A 667 7.30 -0.18 19.71
N LEU A 668 6.78 0.79 20.50
CA LEU A 668 5.37 1.09 20.66
C LEU A 668 5.10 2.49 20.10
N VAL A 669 4.06 2.61 19.28
CA VAL A 669 3.56 3.89 18.78
C VAL A 669 2.13 4.08 19.28
N ASN A 670 1.92 5.08 20.11
CA ASN A 670 0.60 5.52 20.53
C ASN A 670 0.08 6.51 19.47
N PHE A 671 -0.95 6.09 18.73
CA PHE A 671 -1.53 6.90 17.68
C PHE A 671 -3.06 6.91 17.83
N GLN A 672 -3.53 7.64 18.82
CA GLN A 672 -4.96 7.78 19.11
C GLN A 672 -5.66 8.60 18.03
N LYS A 673 -6.97 8.41 17.90
CA LYS A 673 -7.79 9.13 16.92
C LYS A 673 -7.78 10.64 17.19
N ASP A 674 -7.91 11.01 18.47
CA ASP A 674 -7.91 12.39 18.92
C ASP A 674 -6.55 12.76 19.49
N LEU A 675 -5.95 13.83 18.98
CA LEU A 675 -4.62 14.27 19.34
C LEU A 675 -4.64 15.64 20.05
N PRO A 676 -3.71 15.91 20.99
CA PRO A 676 -2.54 15.09 21.36
C PRO A 676 -2.91 13.80 22.07
N ASN A 677 -2.07 12.76 21.95
CA ASN A 677 -2.25 11.50 22.64
C ASN A 677 -2.40 11.66 24.16
N VAL A 678 -3.28 10.90 24.76
CA VAL A 678 -3.27 10.65 26.20
C VAL A 678 -2.11 9.69 26.49
N PRO A 679 -1.15 10.04 27.35
CA PRO A 679 -0.06 9.14 27.73
C PRO A 679 -0.56 7.88 28.41
N LEU A 680 0.12 6.75 28.16
CA LEU A 680 -0.15 5.46 28.77
C LEU A 680 1.03 5.10 29.68
N GLU A 681 0.72 4.48 30.82
CA GLU A 681 1.72 4.15 31.84
C GLU A 681 1.71 2.66 32.18
N ASP A 682 2.83 2.17 32.71
CA ASP A 682 3.04 0.83 33.23
C ASP A 682 2.59 -0.29 32.29
N ILE A 683 3.04 -0.23 31.02
CA ILE A 683 2.65 -1.16 29.96
C ILE A 683 3.44 -2.48 30.13
N PRO A 684 2.78 -3.60 30.51
CA PRO A 684 3.44 -4.90 30.63
C PRO A 684 3.72 -5.50 29.24
N LEU A 685 4.90 -6.04 29.09
CA LEU A 685 5.37 -6.69 27.87
C LEU A 685 6.03 -8.02 28.18
N THR A 686 5.72 -9.04 27.38
CA THR A 686 6.43 -10.32 27.35
C THR A 686 7.05 -10.52 25.97
N LEU A 687 8.36 -10.80 25.92
CA LEU A 687 9.08 -11.20 24.69
C LEU A 687 9.49 -12.66 24.76
N ARG A 688 9.29 -13.39 23.64
CA ARG A 688 9.73 -14.78 23.46
C ARG A 688 10.72 -14.83 22.29
N ILE A 689 11.94 -14.40 22.57
CA ILE A 689 13.04 -14.38 21.61
C ILE A 689 14.13 -15.35 22.06
N PRO A 690 14.89 -15.96 21.10
CA PRO A 690 15.95 -16.91 21.45
C PRO A 690 17.13 -16.23 22.16
N GLY A 691 17.80 -16.98 23.03
CA GLY A 691 19.04 -16.57 23.67
C GLY A 691 18.86 -15.89 25.03
N ARG A 692 20.00 -15.58 25.68
CA ARG A 692 20.05 -14.94 26.98
C ARG A 692 20.09 -13.40 26.82
N ILE A 693 19.28 -12.70 27.57
CA ILE A 693 19.26 -11.23 27.58
C ILE A 693 20.28 -10.74 28.61
N ARG A 694 21.12 -9.81 28.14
CA ARG A 694 22.10 -9.13 28.98
C ARG A 694 21.50 -7.92 29.69
N ARG A 695 20.73 -7.10 28.95
CA ARG A 695 20.09 -5.89 29.46
C ARG A 695 18.97 -5.37 28.55
N ILE A 696 18.07 -4.62 29.12
CA ILE A 696 16.99 -3.93 28.42
C ILE A 696 17.13 -2.43 28.71
N GLU A 697 17.06 -1.61 27.65
CA GLU A 697 17.27 -0.16 27.75
C GLU A 697 16.18 0.60 26.98
N LEU A 698 15.67 1.66 27.61
CA LEU A 698 14.80 2.64 26.95
C LEU A 698 15.65 3.57 26.08
N LEU A 699 15.36 3.64 24.79
CA LEU A 699 16.00 4.53 23.84
C LEU A 699 15.30 5.91 23.81
N PRO A 700 15.99 7.01 23.54
CA PRO A 700 17.43 7.08 23.27
C PRO A 700 18.27 7.25 24.54
N THR A 701 17.64 7.37 25.73
CA THR A 701 18.29 7.74 26.99
C THR A 701 19.27 6.68 27.52
N GLY A 702 19.13 5.42 27.11
CA GLY A 702 19.87 4.29 27.66
C GLY A 702 19.45 3.89 29.08
N ARG A 703 18.33 4.45 29.61
CA ARG A 703 17.80 4.08 30.93
C ARG A 703 17.50 2.59 30.98
N ARG A 704 18.08 1.89 31.94
CA ARG A 704 17.87 0.45 32.14
C ARG A 704 16.46 0.16 32.68
N LEU A 705 15.84 -0.88 32.12
CA LEU A 705 14.59 -1.44 32.62
C LEU A 705 14.87 -2.75 33.34
N SER A 706 14.20 -2.95 34.49
CA SER A 706 14.20 -4.24 35.19
C SER A 706 13.42 -5.27 34.40
N PHE A 707 13.91 -6.51 34.36
CA PHE A 707 13.25 -7.60 33.67
C PHE A 707 13.38 -8.92 34.39
N ARG A 708 12.49 -9.86 34.07
CA ARG A 708 12.57 -11.26 34.54
C ARG A 708 12.65 -12.16 33.28
N GLN A 709 13.63 -13.04 33.23
CA GLN A 709 13.74 -14.03 32.15
C GLN A 709 13.41 -15.42 32.71
N SER A 710 12.54 -16.15 32.03
CA SER A 710 12.10 -17.51 32.36
C SER A 710 11.99 -18.36 31.10
N ALA A 711 11.62 -19.62 31.24
CA ALA A 711 11.35 -20.50 30.08
C ALA A 711 10.13 -20.01 29.24
N SER A 712 9.21 -19.25 29.83
CA SER A 712 8.05 -18.69 29.12
C SER A 712 8.34 -17.40 28.36
N GLY A 713 9.52 -16.79 28.55
CA GLY A 713 9.93 -15.54 27.91
C GLY A 713 10.53 -14.54 28.88
N VAL A 714 10.67 -13.31 28.43
CA VAL A 714 11.20 -12.17 29.19
C VAL A 714 10.11 -11.16 29.42
N GLY A 715 9.78 -10.93 30.68
CA GLY A 715 8.80 -9.94 31.12
C GLY A 715 9.44 -8.66 31.64
N PHE A 716 8.93 -7.50 31.22
CA PHE A 716 9.29 -6.18 31.73
C PHE A 716 8.14 -5.19 31.53
N VAL A 717 8.28 -4.01 32.15
CA VAL A 717 7.25 -2.96 32.09
C VAL A 717 7.85 -1.72 31.41
N ILE A 718 7.12 -1.15 30.46
CA ILE A 718 7.44 0.14 29.85
C ILE A 718 6.74 1.20 30.71
N PRO A 719 7.51 2.11 31.35
CA PRO A 719 6.92 2.96 32.41
C PRO A 719 5.99 4.05 31.86
N ARG A 720 6.24 4.53 30.64
CA ARG A 720 5.43 5.59 30.04
C ARG A 720 5.56 5.61 28.51
N LEU A 721 4.46 5.79 27.83
CA LEU A 721 4.34 5.94 26.39
C LEU A 721 3.50 7.21 26.08
N GLU A 722 4.15 8.25 25.56
CA GLU A 722 3.43 9.43 25.04
C GLU A 722 3.06 9.21 23.58
N THR A 723 4.01 9.26 22.65
CA THR A 723 3.81 8.96 21.22
C THR A 723 4.68 7.79 20.77
N LEU A 724 5.94 7.76 21.14
CA LEU A 724 6.91 6.71 20.75
C LEU A 724 7.71 6.25 21.96
N ALA A 725 7.73 4.94 22.18
CA ALA A 725 8.68 4.29 23.06
C ALA A 725 9.48 3.25 22.26
N ARG A 726 10.82 3.32 22.35
CA ARG A 726 11.71 2.33 21.74
C ARG A 726 12.59 1.68 22.77
N ILE A 727 12.69 0.38 22.72
CA ILE A 727 13.36 -0.45 23.72
C ILE A 727 14.40 -1.31 23.04
N ALA A 728 15.67 -1.17 23.43
CA ALA A 728 16.76 -2.05 23.00
C ALA A 728 16.90 -3.22 23.95
N VAL A 729 16.70 -4.44 23.44
CA VAL A 729 16.89 -5.71 24.15
C VAL A 729 18.22 -6.29 23.69
N LYS A 730 19.27 -6.10 24.50
CA LYS A 730 20.63 -6.52 24.17
C LYS A 730 20.91 -7.95 24.62
N MET A 731 21.43 -8.74 23.70
CA MET A 731 21.73 -10.15 23.93
C MET A 731 23.08 -10.32 24.65
N ALA A 732 23.22 -11.43 25.37
CA ALA A 732 24.46 -11.76 26.06
C ALA A 732 25.60 -12.12 25.11
#